data_4c8aa3aa3b70cd02b74c9a94069fb5ef
#
_entry.id   4c8aa3aa3b70cd02b74c9a94069fb5ef
#
_cell.length_a   1.000
_cell.length_b   1.000
_cell.length_c   1.000
_cell.angle_alpha   90.00
_cell.angle_beta   90.00
_cell.angle_gamma   90.00
#
_symmetry.space_group_name_H-M   'P 1'
#
loop_
_entity.id
_entity.type
_entity.pdbx_description
1 polymer ?
#
loop_
_entity_poly.entity_id
_entity_poly.type
_entity_poly.pdbx_seq_one_letter_code
_entity_poly.pdbx_strand_id
1 'polypeptide(L)'
;LFGPIAKPEGVLPKEWTVEPAADGEREFTVRRPGETQMLMIGYRLPAALHPDWEPAAMATSILSDAPTGRLYKELVETGLATQVFGWTIPGAQPGFVVFGAQVKKGEDLGPVRAKMVDVIENSFARTPVTDQELERQKAEQATMFERQISDPEAFAVGLSDYIALGDWRVFFADRDAIAQVKTAEVDKAAARYFVRDNRVVGSYIPTDELKRADITAAPSVDEYLKGFKFRQEGRTAEAFDVDQDNINARTQFVEAGAVKMALLPKKTLGETVVVQMRFLNGNLKTGANAAVSMLSTAMLSRGTSTMTRDEIDDAFTQLRMEGSPFAFTTDREHLSAAVGLAGSILTDAAFPEKEFETLKRQTLVGLRAKSDDPGTKARDALTEHFNTYPKGDARRTETSAELIAEVEALTLDDVRNYWRNVFGTGRGYIAVVGDFDPEAVAGDLRRAVVGRKLSTVVYERPVHEFKPVASARIVIDTPEKENGTLMARVDLPANVADADAAALVTADWILGGSTGLSNRIVTRLRQKEGLSYGAGSGITLPRFGNRGHWSVGAIVAPQNVRQAEASLRDELARAVKDGITEQELAEAKRGLIEYRAVNRAQDGTLAGSWINFMESGRDWSFSKDMEVAIEKLTVKDVNAAIRRIADPSKMTFVLAADLAKAREAGKDFSKQ
;
A
#
# COMPACT_ATOMS: atom_id res chain seq x y z
N LEU A 1 -12.30 -14.33 26.83
CA LEU A 1 -10.97 -14.57 27.40
C LEU A 1 -10.66 -13.62 28.56
N PHE A 2 -10.84 -12.31 28.41
CA PHE A 2 -10.43 -11.29 29.38
C PHE A 2 -11.53 -10.88 30.38
N GLY A 3 -12.81 -11.16 30.08
CA GLY A 3 -13.95 -10.77 30.92
C GLY A 3 -13.90 -11.25 32.38
N PRO A 4 -13.34 -12.44 32.70
CA PRO A 4 -13.20 -12.90 34.09
C PRO A 4 -12.08 -12.22 34.88
N ILE A 5 -11.19 -11.44 34.23
CA ILE A 5 -10.09 -10.76 34.92
C ILE A 5 -10.64 -9.58 35.70
N ALA A 6 -10.44 -9.60 37.01
CA ALA A 6 -10.88 -8.53 37.89
C ALA A 6 -10.19 -7.21 37.53
N LYS A 7 -10.97 -6.12 37.55
CA LYS A 7 -10.40 -4.77 37.35
C LYS A 7 -9.41 -4.50 38.48
N PRO A 8 -8.17 -4.06 38.20
CA PRO A 8 -7.19 -3.76 39.23
C PRO A 8 -7.71 -2.65 40.18
N GLU A 9 -7.49 -2.86 41.48
CA GLU A 9 -7.76 -1.84 42.51
C GLU A 9 -6.65 -0.80 42.48
N GLY A 10 -6.89 0.34 41.87
CA GLY A 10 -5.94 1.44 41.83
C GLY A 10 -6.38 2.55 40.88
N VAL A 11 -5.96 3.76 41.16
CA VAL A 11 -6.13 4.91 40.26
C VAL A 11 -4.89 4.97 39.37
N LEU A 12 -5.08 4.96 38.05
CA LEU A 12 -3.98 5.18 37.12
C LEU A 12 -3.33 6.55 37.41
N PRO A 13 -1.99 6.65 37.42
CA PRO A 13 -1.31 7.93 37.57
C PRO A 13 -1.83 8.92 36.53
N LYS A 14 -2.23 10.11 36.96
CA LYS A 14 -2.55 11.19 36.02
C LYS A 14 -1.25 11.73 35.42
N GLU A 15 -1.23 11.93 34.14
CA GLU A 15 -0.19 12.72 33.50
C GLU A 15 -0.23 14.14 34.10
N TRP A 16 0.90 14.61 34.58
CA TRP A 16 1.05 15.93 35.21
C TRP A 16 1.82 16.91 34.33
N THR A 17 2.39 16.43 33.25
CA THR A 17 3.14 17.23 32.28
C THR A 17 2.16 17.86 31.28
N VAL A 18 2.00 19.19 31.34
CA VAL A 18 1.17 19.96 30.42
C VAL A 18 2.07 20.87 29.59
N GLU A 19 1.94 20.81 28.30
CA GLU A 19 2.71 21.67 27.40
C GLU A 19 2.10 23.08 27.29
N PRO A 20 2.88 24.22 27.34
CA PRO A 20 2.37 25.59 27.26
C PRO A 20 1.85 25.99 25.85
N ALA A 21 1.10 27.03 25.70
CA ALA A 21 0.57 27.56 24.46
C ALA A 21 1.68 28.07 23.52
N ALA A 22 1.46 28.00 22.20
CA ALA A 22 2.35 28.61 21.21
C ALA A 22 2.25 30.17 21.29
N ASP A 23 3.38 30.85 21.21
CA ASP A 23 3.56 32.27 21.40
C ASP A 23 4.26 32.97 20.23
N GLY A 24 4.27 32.34 19.06
CA GLY A 24 4.84 32.88 17.82
C GLY A 24 5.29 31.81 16.84
N GLU A 25 5.51 32.25 15.60
CA GLU A 25 6.04 31.38 14.53
C GLU A 25 7.40 30.82 14.90
N ARG A 26 7.58 29.56 14.55
CA ARG A 26 8.85 28.87 14.70
C ARG A 26 9.27 28.26 13.38
N GLU A 27 10.57 28.23 13.14
CA GLU A 27 11.15 27.72 11.94
C GLU A 27 12.34 26.82 12.25
N PHE A 28 12.43 25.70 11.54
CA PHE A 28 13.61 24.85 11.57
C PHE A 28 13.95 24.33 10.18
N THR A 29 15.23 24.06 9.97
CA THR A 29 15.70 23.42 8.75
C THR A 29 16.39 22.12 9.11
N VAL A 30 15.89 21.01 8.54
CA VAL A 30 16.59 19.73 8.56
C VAL A 30 17.33 19.59 7.25
N ARG A 31 18.61 19.31 7.37
CA ARG A 31 19.48 19.12 6.21
C ARG A 31 20.12 17.74 6.29
N ARG A 32 19.88 16.90 5.27
CA ARG A 32 20.46 15.58 5.10
C ARG A 32 20.60 15.26 3.62
N PRO A 33 21.45 14.32 3.20
CA PRO A 33 21.52 13.86 1.82
C PRO A 33 20.16 13.37 1.32
N GLY A 34 19.77 13.77 0.11
CA GLY A 34 18.50 13.35 -0.51
C GLY A 34 18.29 14.01 -1.87
N GLU A 35 17.32 13.53 -2.61
CA GLU A 35 17.00 14.01 -3.96
C GLU A 35 15.73 14.87 -4.02
N THR A 36 15.04 15.08 -2.91
CA THR A 36 13.85 15.91 -2.82
C THR A 36 13.96 16.89 -1.68
N GLN A 37 13.39 18.08 -1.87
CA GLN A 37 13.16 19.04 -0.81
C GLN A 37 11.74 18.88 -0.30
N MET A 38 11.53 19.22 0.96
CA MET A 38 10.19 19.21 1.55
C MET A 38 10.00 20.45 2.41
N LEU A 39 8.89 21.11 2.21
CA LEU A 39 8.41 22.16 3.10
C LEU A 39 7.24 21.59 3.89
N MET A 40 7.31 21.69 5.20
CA MET A 40 6.23 21.28 6.11
C MET A 40 5.78 22.47 6.95
N ILE A 41 4.49 22.63 7.14
CA ILE A 41 3.91 23.66 7.99
C ILE A 41 2.97 22.97 8.97
N GLY A 42 3.28 23.07 10.26
CA GLY A 42 2.46 22.52 11.33
C GLY A 42 1.73 23.59 12.10
N TYR A 43 0.54 23.27 12.56
CA TYR A 43 -0.25 24.07 13.49
C TYR A 43 -0.74 23.18 14.60
N ARG A 44 -0.85 23.74 15.80
CA ARG A 44 -1.48 23.03 16.91
C ARG A 44 -2.98 23.06 16.74
N LEU A 45 -3.60 21.95 17.08
CA LEU A 45 -5.04 21.79 17.14
C LEU A 45 -5.47 21.50 18.57
N PRO A 46 -6.73 21.68 18.91
CA PRO A 46 -7.25 21.27 20.21
C PRO A 46 -7.14 19.75 20.38
N ALA A 47 -7.40 19.24 21.58
CA ALA A 47 -7.50 17.81 21.79
C ALA A 47 -8.68 17.20 20.99
N ALA A 48 -8.60 15.91 20.68
CA ALA A 48 -9.57 15.21 19.85
C ALA A 48 -11.02 15.30 20.36
N LEU A 49 -11.23 15.41 21.68
CA LEU A 49 -12.56 15.55 22.25
C LEU A 49 -13.09 17.00 22.30
N HIS A 50 -12.35 17.96 21.75
CA HIS A 50 -12.76 19.36 21.73
C HIS A 50 -13.73 19.64 20.58
N PRO A 51 -14.80 20.45 20.75
CA PRO A 51 -15.79 20.73 19.68
C PRO A 51 -15.20 21.32 18.38
N ASP A 52 -14.07 22.01 18.45
CA ASP A 52 -13.39 22.56 17.26
C ASP A 52 -12.50 21.53 16.54
N TRP A 53 -12.36 20.30 17.06
CA TRP A 53 -11.47 19.29 16.43
C TRP A 53 -11.94 18.89 15.04
N GLU A 54 -13.20 18.43 14.91
CA GLU A 54 -13.75 17.99 13.63
C GLU A 54 -13.81 19.13 12.58
N PRO A 55 -14.26 20.36 12.91
CA PRO A 55 -14.15 21.48 11.99
C PRO A 55 -12.72 21.77 11.52
N ALA A 56 -11.72 21.67 12.40
CA ALA A 56 -10.31 21.88 12.03
C ALA A 56 -9.75 20.72 11.18
N ALA A 57 -10.16 19.48 11.44
CA ALA A 57 -9.83 18.32 10.62
C ALA A 57 -10.45 18.45 9.22
N MET A 58 -11.71 18.88 9.10
CA MET A 58 -12.34 19.17 7.81
C MET A 58 -11.63 20.28 7.05
N ALA A 59 -11.22 21.37 7.72
CA ALA A 59 -10.42 22.41 7.11
C ALA A 59 -9.09 21.85 6.55
N THR A 60 -8.46 20.94 7.28
CA THR A 60 -7.23 20.29 6.84
C THR A 60 -7.44 19.50 5.55
N SER A 61 -8.48 18.68 5.49
CA SER A 61 -8.79 17.87 4.32
C SER A 61 -9.15 18.74 3.11
N ILE A 62 -9.99 19.76 3.27
CA ILE A 62 -10.34 20.73 2.20
C ILE A 62 -9.09 21.42 1.64
N LEU A 63 -8.06 21.67 2.46
CA LEU A 63 -6.81 22.25 1.98
C LEU A 63 -5.94 21.27 1.24
N SER A 64 -5.82 20.04 1.73
CA SER A 64 -4.74 19.12 1.34
C SER A 64 -5.15 17.94 0.46
N ASP A 65 -6.42 17.71 0.30
CA ASP A 65 -6.93 16.64 -0.55
C ASP A 65 -6.41 16.75 -2.00
N ALA A 66 -6.21 15.63 -2.66
CA ALA A 66 -5.69 15.60 -4.04
C ALA A 66 -6.62 14.76 -4.94
N PRO A 67 -7.09 15.36 -6.04
CA PRO A 67 -6.67 16.61 -6.70
C PRO A 67 -7.47 17.85 -6.30
N THR A 68 -8.49 17.72 -5.46
CA THR A 68 -9.54 18.74 -5.26
C THR A 68 -9.15 19.83 -4.27
N GLY A 69 -8.18 19.56 -3.41
CA GLY A 69 -7.75 20.46 -2.34
C GLY A 69 -7.12 21.76 -2.82
N ARG A 70 -7.32 22.80 -2.03
CA ARG A 70 -6.86 24.16 -2.36
C ARG A 70 -5.33 24.25 -2.52
N LEU A 71 -4.57 23.49 -1.72
CA LEU A 71 -3.10 23.42 -1.85
C LEU A 71 -2.67 22.73 -3.14
N TYR A 72 -3.37 21.67 -3.54
CA TYR A 72 -3.07 20.97 -4.79
C TYR A 72 -3.21 21.91 -5.99
N LYS A 73 -4.32 22.62 -6.07
CA LYS A 73 -4.61 23.57 -7.16
C LYS A 73 -3.58 24.71 -7.25
N GLU A 74 -3.18 25.23 -6.10
CA GLU A 74 -2.29 26.39 -6.04
C GLU A 74 -0.79 26.05 -6.10
N LEU A 75 -0.39 24.83 -5.78
CA LEU A 75 1.02 24.42 -5.73
C LEU A 75 1.38 23.37 -6.77
N VAL A 76 0.57 22.32 -6.92
CA VAL A 76 0.90 21.22 -7.83
C VAL A 76 0.52 21.56 -9.27
N GLU A 77 -0.68 22.07 -9.50
CA GLU A 77 -1.11 22.46 -10.83
C GLU A 77 -0.33 23.64 -11.41
N THR A 78 0.18 24.50 -10.54
CA THR A 78 1.04 25.63 -10.96
C THR A 78 2.52 25.26 -11.12
N GLY A 79 2.90 24.03 -10.72
CA GLY A 79 4.25 23.52 -10.83
C GLY A 79 5.21 23.94 -9.71
N LEU A 80 4.75 24.65 -8.68
CA LEU A 80 5.56 25.04 -7.52
C LEU A 80 5.93 23.85 -6.63
N ALA A 81 5.09 22.81 -6.59
CA ALA A 81 5.36 21.56 -5.88
C ALA A 81 5.03 20.37 -6.76
N THR A 82 5.57 19.22 -6.45
CA THR A 82 5.25 17.96 -7.13
C THR A 82 4.14 17.18 -6.43
N GLN A 83 4.00 17.40 -5.14
CA GLN A 83 2.97 16.79 -4.30
C GLN A 83 2.68 17.71 -3.12
N VAL A 84 1.43 17.68 -2.65
CA VAL A 84 1.01 18.26 -1.38
C VAL A 84 0.25 17.20 -0.59
N PHE A 85 0.27 17.34 0.72
CA PHE A 85 -0.48 16.51 1.64
C PHE A 85 -0.77 17.27 2.93
N GLY A 86 -1.77 16.79 3.68
CA GLY A 86 -2.05 17.25 5.03
C GLY A 86 -2.67 16.13 5.84
N TRP A 87 -2.34 16.08 7.11
CA TRP A 87 -2.90 15.11 8.04
C TRP A 87 -2.90 15.67 9.47
N THR A 88 -3.87 15.21 10.26
CA THR A 88 -4.02 15.56 11.67
C THR A 88 -3.57 14.40 12.55
N ILE A 89 -3.04 14.74 13.72
CA ILE A 89 -2.79 13.76 14.79
C ILE A 89 -3.70 14.11 15.97
N PRO A 90 -4.72 13.28 16.23
CA PRO A 90 -5.57 13.40 17.39
C PRO A 90 -4.81 12.97 18.66
N GLY A 91 -5.13 13.59 19.79
CA GLY A 91 -4.58 13.21 21.08
C GLY A 91 -5.57 13.46 22.19
N ALA A 92 -5.44 12.74 23.32
CA ALA A 92 -6.16 13.07 24.57
C ALA A 92 -5.74 14.44 25.10
N GLN A 93 -4.51 14.85 24.83
CA GLN A 93 -4.00 16.21 24.94
C GLN A 93 -4.15 16.92 23.57
N PRO A 94 -3.93 18.26 23.45
CA PRO A 94 -3.98 18.94 22.18
C PRO A 94 -3.15 18.26 21.10
N GLY A 95 -3.77 18.08 19.93
CA GLY A 95 -3.15 17.50 18.75
C GLY A 95 -2.48 18.53 17.85
N PHE A 96 -2.17 18.13 16.63
CA PHE A 96 -1.62 19.01 15.62
C PHE A 96 -1.98 18.58 14.19
N VAL A 97 -1.84 19.50 13.27
CA VAL A 97 -1.90 19.25 11.83
C VAL A 97 -0.56 19.53 11.22
N VAL A 98 -0.23 18.78 10.19
CA VAL A 98 0.92 19.05 9.32
C VAL A 98 0.45 19.11 7.87
N PHE A 99 0.81 20.19 7.18
CA PHE A 99 0.72 20.30 5.74
C PHE A 99 2.13 20.15 5.15
N GLY A 100 2.26 19.41 4.06
CA GLY A 100 3.53 19.20 3.40
C GLY A 100 3.47 19.49 1.90
N ALA A 101 4.57 20.02 1.37
CA ALA A 101 4.78 20.17 -0.06
C ALA A 101 6.14 19.58 -0.43
N GLN A 102 6.13 18.64 -1.38
CA GLN A 102 7.33 18.07 -1.95
C GLN A 102 7.79 18.92 -3.14
N VAL A 103 9.05 19.36 -3.11
CA VAL A 103 9.63 20.26 -4.09
C VAL A 103 10.87 19.61 -4.71
N LYS A 104 11.10 19.90 -5.98
CA LYS A 104 12.26 19.38 -6.69
C LYS A 104 13.54 19.98 -6.10
N LYS A 105 14.58 19.12 -5.98
CA LYS A 105 15.90 19.51 -5.47
C LYS A 105 16.48 20.72 -6.22
N GLY A 106 16.94 21.70 -5.47
CA GLY A 106 17.58 22.91 -5.99
C GLY A 106 16.62 24.06 -6.36
N GLU A 107 15.31 23.86 -6.27
CA GLU A 107 14.36 24.94 -6.42
C GLU A 107 14.24 25.77 -5.12
N ASP A 108 13.93 27.05 -5.26
CA ASP A 108 13.75 27.95 -4.12
C ASP A 108 12.45 27.60 -3.35
N LEU A 109 12.58 27.30 -2.06
CA LEU A 109 11.43 27.05 -1.18
C LEU A 109 10.68 28.33 -0.79
N GLY A 110 11.24 29.52 -1.00
CA GLY A 110 10.62 30.79 -0.63
C GLY A 110 9.25 31.01 -1.28
N PRO A 111 9.11 30.93 -2.61
CA PRO A 111 7.81 31.04 -3.29
C PRO A 111 6.82 29.96 -2.85
N VAL A 112 7.27 28.71 -2.66
CA VAL A 112 6.43 27.59 -2.19
C VAL A 112 5.90 27.90 -0.79
N ARG A 113 6.77 28.33 0.12
CA ARG A 113 6.39 28.74 1.48
C ARG A 113 5.37 29.88 1.47
N ALA A 114 5.64 30.94 0.71
CA ALA A 114 4.75 32.10 0.63
C ALA A 114 3.36 31.71 0.16
N LYS A 115 3.29 30.89 -0.91
CA LYS A 115 2.03 30.42 -1.46
C LYS A 115 1.33 29.45 -0.50
N MET A 116 2.04 28.50 0.10
CA MET A 116 1.49 27.52 1.03
C MET A 116 0.90 28.20 2.28
N VAL A 117 1.63 29.15 2.87
CA VAL A 117 1.14 29.96 4.01
C VAL A 117 -0.09 30.77 3.60
N ASP A 118 -0.06 31.42 2.45
CA ASP A 118 -1.19 32.21 1.97
C ASP A 118 -2.46 31.36 1.76
N VAL A 119 -2.31 30.17 1.21
CA VAL A 119 -3.44 29.25 1.01
C VAL A 119 -3.98 28.76 2.36
N ILE A 120 -3.13 28.32 3.26
CA ILE A 120 -3.55 27.77 4.55
C ILE A 120 -4.22 28.83 5.42
N GLU A 121 -3.59 30.01 5.57
CA GLU A 121 -4.01 31.01 6.54
C GLU A 121 -5.06 32.00 6.01
N ASN A 122 -5.10 32.21 4.68
CA ASN A 122 -5.92 33.28 4.11
C ASN A 122 -7.00 32.79 3.13
N SER A 123 -6.93 31.55 2.60
CA SER A 123 -7.88 31.12 1.57
C SER A 123 -9.32 31.07 2.08
N PHE A 124 -9.55 30.64 3.29
CA PHE A 124 -10.88 30.58 3.89
C PHE A 124 -11.51 31.96 4.10
N ALA A 125 -10.71 32.97 4.47
CA ALA A 125 -11.19 34.33 4.61
C ALA A 125 -11.54 34.97 3.25
N ARG A 126 -10.80 34.64 2.17
CA ARG A 126 -11.07 35.14 0.82
C ARG A 126 -12.20 34.38 0.14
N THR A 127 -12.25 33.09 0.33
CA THR A 127 -13.23 32.18 -0.27
C THR A 127 -13.69 31.22 0.84
N PRO A 128 -14.78 31.54 1.53
CA PRO A 128 -15.34 30.66 2.55
C PRO A 128 -15.59 29.26 2.02
N VAL A 129 -15.60 28.28 2.91
CA VAL A 129 -15.89 26.89 2.58
C VAL A 129 -17.25 26.77 1.91
N THR A 130 -17.27 26.10 0.77
CA THR A 130 -18.51 25.81 0.05
C THR A 130 -19.16 24.53 0.61
N ASP A 131 -20.47 24.43 0.45
CA ASP A 131 -21.18 23.20 0.82
C ASP A 131 -20.64 21.99 0.02
N GLN A 132 -20.23 22.19 -1.21
CA GLN A 132 -19.64 21.12 -2.03
C GLN A 132 -18.32 20.61 -1.48
N GLU A 133 -17.41 21.50 -1.04
CA GLU A 133 -16.15 21.09 -0.39
C GLU A 133 -16.41 20.31 0.89
N LEU A 134 -17.32 20.81 1.74
CA LEU A 134 -17.61 20.16 3.01
C LEU A 134 -18.34 18.81 2.84
N GLU A 135 -19.35 18.75 1.99
CA GLU A 135 -20.10 17.50 1.77
C GLU A 135 -19.24 16.42 1.11
N ARG A 136 -18.31 16.79 0.22
CA ARG A 136 -17.29 15.85 -0.29
C ARG A 136 -16.50 15.21 0.85
N GLN A 137 -15.96 16.00 1.76
CA GLN A 137 -15.15 15.51 2.88
C GLN A 137 -16.00 14.66 3.84
N LYS A 138 -17.23 15.04 4.12
CA LYS A 138 -18.14 14.22 4.94
C LYS A 138 -18.43 12.86 4.29
N ALA A 139 -18.68 12.84 2.99
CA ALA A 139 -18.93 11.61 2.24
C ALA A 139 -17.71 10.67 2.25
N GLU A 140 -16.51 11.25 2.13
CA GLU A 140 -15.26 10.51 2.22
C GLU A 140 -15.07 9.90 3.61
N GLN A 141 -15.23 10.68 4.68
CA GLN A 141 -15.13 10.21 6.06
C GLN A 141 -16.19 9.15 6.38
N ALA A 142 -17.43 9.34 5.92
CA ALA A 142 -18.47 8.32 6.08
C ALA A 142 -18.09 7.01 5.37
N THR A 143 -17.53 7.10 4.18
CA THR A 143 -17.05 5.93 3.42
C THR A 143 -15.90 5.22 4.16
N MET A 144 -14.93 5.98 4.67
CA MET A 144 -13.82 5.42 5.47
C MET A 144 -14.34 4.72 6.72
N PHE A 145 -15.29 5.31 7.45
CA PHE A 145 -15.91 4.70 8.61
C PHE A 145 -16.59 3.37 8.27
N GLU A 146 -17.43 3.32 7.22
CA GLU A 146 -18.12 2.11 6.80
C GLU A 146 -17.15 0.97 6.45
N ARG A 147 -16.03 1.30 5.82
CA ARG A 147 -14.96 0.33 5.52
C ARG A 147 -14.28 -0.18 6.77
N GLN A 148 -13.93 0.73 7.66
CA GLN A 148 -13.27 0.36 8.89
C GLN A 148 -14.11 -0.58 9.74
N ILE A 149 -15.43 -0.38 9.84
CA ILE A 149 -16.31 -1.29 10.57
C ILE A 149 -16.59 -2.61 9.81
N SER A 150 -16.42 -2.63 8.50
CA SER A 150 -16.61 -3.85 7.68
C SER A 150 -15.40 -4.79 7.71
N ASP A 151 -14.24 -4.29 8.10
CA ASP A 151 -13.01 -5.06 8.26
C ASP A 151 -12.72 -5.28 9.77
N PRO A 152 -12.80 -6.53 10.27
CA PRO A 152 -12.60 -6.81 11.70
C PRO A 152 -11.24 -6.41 12.25
N GLU A 153 -10.18 -6.47 11.45
CA GLU A 153 -8.83 -6.07 11.87
C GLU A 153 -8.71 -4.55 11.94
N ALA A 154 -9.12 -3.84 10.88
CA ALA A 154 -9.13 -2.38 10.84
C ALA A 154 -10.03 -1.80 11.94
N PHE A 155 -11.19 -2.42 12.20
CA PHE A 155 -12.07 -2.02 13.28
C PHE A 155 -11.43 -2.20 14.66
N ALA A 156 -10.80 -3.35 14.93
CA ALA A 156 -10.13 -3.60 16.21
C ALA A 156 -8.96 -2.64 16.47
N VAL A 157 -8.17 -2.35 15.43
CA VAL A 157 -7.07 -1.38 15.51
C VAL A 157 -7.63 0.03 15.74
N GLY A 158 -8.62 0.47 14.96
CA GLY A 158 -9.25 1.76 15.11
C GLY A 158 -9.86 1.97 16.50
N LEU A 159 -10.59 0.98 17.03
CA LEU A 159 -11.10 1.04 18.39
C LEU A 159 -10.00 1.24 19.44
N SER A 160 -8.80 0.68 19.24
CA SER A 160 -7.70 0.82 20.18
C SER A 160 -7.24 2.27 20.33
N ASP A 161 -7.25 3.05 19.25
CA ASP A 161 -6.91 4.47 19.27
C ASP A 161 -7.92 5.29 20.09
N TYR A 162 -9.20 4.99 19.91
CA TYR A 162 -10.26 5.65 20.69
C TYR A 162 -10.31 5.21 22.17
N ILE A 163 -9.96 3.96 22.47
CA ILE A 163 -9.72 3.51 23.84
C ILE A 163 -8.59 4.33 24.49
N ALA A 164 -7.53 4.64 23.73
CA ALA A 164 -6.44 5.50 24.21
C ALA A 164 -6.88 6.94 24.45
N LEU A 165 -7.90 7.45 23.74
CA LEU A 165 -8.55 8.74 24.04
C LEU A 165 -9.44 8.71 25.30
N GLY A 166 -9.76 7.51 25.81
CA GLY A 166 -10.45 7.30 27.07
C GLY A 166 -11.70 6.43 27.03
N ASP A 167 -12.36 6.28 25.87
CA ASP A 167 -13.56 5.45 25.73
C ASP A 167 -13.78 5.03 24.26
N TRP A 168 -13.99 3.73 24.04
CA TRP A 168 -14.25 3.18 22.70
C TRP A 168 -15.50 3.77 22.01
N ARG A 169 -16.48 4.26 22.76
CA ARG A 169 -17.70 4.89 22.22
C ARG A 169 -17.40 6.18 21.45
N VAL A 170 -16.27 6.80 21.71
CA VAL A 170 -15.83 8.01 20.98
C VAL A 170 -15.70 7.73 19.48
N PHE A 171 -15.29 6.53 19.07
CA PHE A 171 -15.25 6.10 17.67
C PHE A 171 -16.58 6.35 16.93
N PHE A 172 -17.71 6.05 17.57
CA PHE A 172 -19.03 6.28 16.98
C PHE A 172 -19.53 7.72 17.16
N ALA A 173 -19.13 8.36 18.25
CA ALA A 173 -19.49 9.74 18.50
C ALA A 173 -18.83 10.71 17.50
N ASP A 174 -17.60 10.47 17.10
CA ASP A 174 -16.88 11.26 16.11
C ASP A 174 -17.55 11.18 14.74
N ARG A 175 -17.95 10.00 14.29
CA ARG A 175 -18.77 9.85 13.07
C ARG A 175 -19.99 10.78 13.09
N ASP A 176 -20.71 10.80 14.21
CA ASP A 176 -21.92 11.62 14.35
C ASP A 176 -21.58 13.11 14.44
N ALA A 177 -20.47 13.47 15.03
CA ALA A 177 -19.96 14.84 15.08
C ALA A 177 -19.56 15.35 13.68
N ILE A 178 -18.80 14.56 12.93
CA ILE A 178 -18.41 14.87 11.54
C ILE A 178 -19.62 15.16 10.66
N ALA A 179 -20.66 14.34 10.74
CA ALA A 179 -21.88 14.54 9.94
C ALA A 179 -22.60 15.87 10.23
N GLN A 180 -22.39 16.46 11.41
CA GLN A 180 -23.05 17.68 11.86
C GLN A 180 -22.22 18.95 11.63
N VAL A 181 -20.96 18.86 11.25
CA VAL A 181 -20.09 20.01 10.95
C VAL A 181 -20.72 20.92 9.89
N LYS A 182 -20.62 22.23 10.10
CA LYS A 182 -21.11 23.25 9.17
C LYS A 182 -19.97 24.05 8.58
N THR A 183 -20.15 24.58 7.37
CA THR A 183 -19.15 25.41 6.68
C THR A 183 -18.63 26.55 7.54
N ALA A 184 -19.52 27.27 8.22
CA ALA A 184 -19.13 28.38 9.12
C ALA A 184 -18.30 27.92 10.34
N GLU A 185 -18.42 26.66 10.78
CA GLU A 185 -17.59 26.11 11.86
C GLU A 185 -16.19 25.78 11.35
N VAL A 186 -16.08 25.30 10.12
CA VAL A 186 -14.81 25.06 9.43
C VAL A 186 -14.05 26.35 9.22
N ASP A 187 -14.70 27.40 8.69
CA ASP A 187 -14.10 28.71 8.51
C ASP A 187 -13.62 29.31 9.83
N LYS A 188 -14.43 29.18 10.88
CA LYS A 188 -14.10 29.65 12.24
C LYS A 188 -12.90 28.88 12.83
N ALA A 189 -12.87 27.57 12.68
CA ALA A 189 -11.75 26.76 13.16
C ALA A 189 -10.47 27.08 12.41
N ALA A 190 -10.51 27.20 11.08
CA ALA A 190 -9.37 27.61 10.28
C ALA A 190 -8.84 28.97 10.72
N ALA A 191 -9.71 29.98 10.87
CA ALA A 191 -9.33 31.31 11.34
C ALA A 191 -8.73 31.33 12.77
N ARG A 192 -9.10 30.35 13.60
CA ARG A 192 -8.60 30.25 14.98
C ARG A 192 -7.26 29.56 15.09
N TYR A 193 -7.05 28.48 14.33
CA TYR A 193 -5.90 27.59 14.52
C TYR A 193 -4.83 27.78 13.44
N PHE A 194 -5.18 28.16 12.21
CA PHE A 194 -4.23 28.38 11.13
C PHE A 194 -3.79 29.84 11.12
N VAL A 195 -3.00 30.19 12.11
CA VAL A 195 -2.50 31.55 12.31
C VAL A 195 -1.00 31.54 12.56
N ARG A 196 -0.36 32.64 12.20
CA ARG A 196 1.09 32.81 12.27
C ARG A 196 1.65 32.42 13.64
N ASP A 197 1.04 32.87 14.73
CA ASP A 197 1.56 32.66 16.08
C ASP A 197 1.42 31.21 16.57
N ASN A 198 0.69 30.39 15.82
CA ASN A 198 0.52 28.95 16.05
C ASN A 198 1.33 28.10 15.04
N ARG A 199 2.05 28.74 14.12
CA ARG A 199 2.71 28.10 12.97
C ARG A 199 4.12 27.62 13.30
N VAL A 200 4.42 26.39 12.83
CA VAL A 200 5.78 25.86 12.79
C VAL A 200 6.12 25.53 11.34
N VAL A 201 7.19 26.08 10.83
CA VAL A 201 7.67 25.82 9.48
C VAL A 201 8.92 24.95 9.53
N GLY A 202 8.86 23.78 8.88
CA GLY A 202 9.98 22.87 8.74
C GLY A 202 10.42 22.78 7.28
N SER A 203 11.68 23.05 7.00
CA SER A 203 12.28 22.86 5.69
C SER A 203 13.23 21.68 5.71
N TYR A 204 12.99 20.68 4.86
CA TYR A 204 13.95 19.60 4.61
C TYR A 204 14.79 19.96 3.38
N ILE A 205 16.02 20.33 3.64
CA ILE A 205 17.02 20.66 2.62
C ILE A 205 18.26 19.82 2.91
N PRO A 206 19.02 19.38 1.90
CA PRO A 206 20.23 18.61 2.15
C PRO A 206 21.32 19.31 2.99
N THR A 207 21.19 19.39 4.37
CA THR A 207 22.18 19.71 5.49
C THR A 207 21.53 20.02 6.88
N ASP A 208 22.07 20.18 8.10
CA ASP A 208 21.47 19.88 9.44
C ASP A 208 21.16 20.98 10.51
N GLU A 209 20.04 20.87 11.38
CA GLU A 209 19.77 21.24 12.83
C GLU A 209 18.31 21.58 13.33
N LEU A 210 17.91 21.42 14.66
CA LEU A 210 16.50 21.35 15.20
C LEU A 210 16.13 22.16 16.47
N LYS A 211 14.84 22.62 16.68
CA LYS A 211 14.24 23.24 17.92
C LYS A 211 12.70 23.01 18.09
N ARG A 212 12.04 23.16 19.29
CA ARG A 212 10.67 22.69 19.64
C ARG A 212 9.78 23.64 20.46
N ALA A 213 8.47 23.40 20.58
CA ALA A 213 7.40 24.16 21.29
C ALA A 213 6.14 23.39 21.82
N ASP A 214 5.14 23.97 22.45
CA ASP A 214 4.22 23.58 23.55
C ASP A 214 2.66 23.56 23.36
N ILE A 215 1.76 22.93 24.26
CA ILE A 215 0.34 22.52 24.00
C ILE A 215 -0.66 22.57 25.21
N THR A 216 -2.00 22.65 25.05
CA THR A 216 -3.08 22.79 26.06
C THR A 216 -4.13 21.63 26.20
N ALA A 217 -4.89 21.55 27.34
CA ALA A 217 -5.68 20.36 27.78
C ALA A 217 -7.17 20.23 27.33
N ALA A 218 -7.74 19.02 27.35
CA ALA A 218 -9.05 18.58 26.83
C ALA A 218 -10.19 18.41 27.89
N PRO A 219 -11.51 18.38 27.51
CA PRO A 219 -12.62 18.04 28.39
C PRO A 219 -12.68 16.54 28.75
N SER A 220 -13.54 16.15 29.72
CA SER A 220 -13.69 14.76 30.13
C SER A 220 -14.50 13.92 29.12
N VAL A 221 -14.22 12.60 29.03
CA VAL A 221 -14.95 11.65 28.16
C VAL A 221 -16.46 11.64 28.48
N ASP A 222 -16.86 11.70 29.74
CA ASP A 222 -18.26 11.70 30.12
C ASP A 222 -19.01 12.96 29.66
N GLU A 223 -18.30 14.07 29.59
CA GLU A 223 -18.85 15.34 29.11
C GLU A 223 -19.00 15.33 27.58
N TYR A 224 -18.03 14.79 26.88
CA TYR A 224 -18.08 14.58 25.41
C TYR A 224 -19.20 13.62 25.00
N LEU A 225 -19.37 12.51 25.73
CA LEU A 225 -20.41 11.52 25.45
C LEU A 225 -21.81 11.87 25.96
N LYS A 226 -21.99 13.04 26.56
CA LYS A 226 -23.28 13.49 27.11
C LYS A 226 -24.31 13.64 25.98
N GLY A 227 -25.29 12.74 25.98
CA GLY A 227 -26.33 12.70 24.94
C GLY A 227 -26.07 11.76 23.77
N PHE A 228 -24.93 11.08 23.72
CA PHE A 228 -24.64 10.07 22.70
C PHE A 228 -25.63 8.89 22.78
N LYS A 229 -26.16 8.48 21.64
CA LYS A 229 -27.00 7.29 21.48
C LYS A 229 -26.50 6.46 20.31
N PHE A 230 -26.38 5.15 20.51
CA PHE A 230 -26.08 4.24 19.40
C PHE A 230 -27.21 4.27 18.38
N ARG A 231 -26.84 4.42 17.10
CA ARG A 231 -27.77 4.12 16.00
C ARG A 231 -27.81 2.61 15.81
N GLN A 232 -28.99 2.00 15.94
CA GLN A 232 -29.16 0.61 15.53
C GLN A 232 -29.20 0.56 14.00
N GLU A 233 -28.09 0.23 13.38
CA GLU A 233 -28.04 -0.09 11.96
C GLU A 233 -28.27 -1.59 11.83
N GLY A 234 -29.42 -1.99 11.28
CA GLY A 234 -29.85 -3.38 11.13
C GLY A 234 -29.14 -4.12 9.98
N ARG A 235 -27.83 -3.89 9.82
CA ARG A 235 -27.02 -4.54 8.78
C ARG A 235 -26.48 -5.87 9.29
N THR A 236 -26.80 -6.96 8.61
CA THR A 236 -26.34 -8.31 8.97
C THR A 236 -25.56 -8.92 7.82
N ALA A 237 -24.34 -9.39 8.11
CA ALA A 237 -23.57 -10.27 7.22
C ALA A 237 -23.98 -11.74 7.44
N GLU A 238 -23.78 -12.58 6.43
CA GLU A 238 -23.85 -14.02 6.62
C GLU A 238 -22.56 -14.58 7.25
N ALA A 239 -22.64 -15.66 8.00
CA ALA A 239 -21.48 -16.46 8.38
C ALA A 239 -21.03 -17.25 7.13
N PHE A 240 -20.20 -16.63 6.30
CA PHE A 240 -19.73 -17.24 5.07
C PHE A 240 -18.75 -18.40 5.36
N ASP A 241 -19.09 -19.59 4.85
CA ASP A 241 -18.19 -20.74 4.93
C ASP A 241 -17.05 -20.59 3.91
N VAL A 242 -15.82 -20.47 4.42
CA VAL A 242 -14.59 -20.30 3.63
C VAL A 242 -14.00 -21.61 3.10
N ASP A 243 -14.72 -22.73 3.22
CA ASP A 243 -14.31 -24.00 2.59
C ASP A 243 -14.26 -23.88 1.07
N GLN A 244 -13.25 -24.44 0.45
CA GLN A 244 -13.01 -24.33 -0.99
C GLN A 244 -14.13 -24.93 -1.84
N ASP A 245 -14.76 -26.01 -1.37
CA ASP A 245 -15.88 -26.63 -2.09
C ASP A 245 -17.12 -25.74 -2.03
N ASN A 246 -17.38 -25.06 -0.90
CA ASN A 246 -18.45 -24.08 -0.78
C ASN A 246 -18.20 -22.87 -1.70
N ILE A 247 -16.97 -22.35 -1.75
CA ILE A 247 -16.62 -21.25 -2.64
C ILE A 247 -16.84 -21.65 -4.10
N ASN A 248 -16.40 -22.85 -4.51
CA ASN A 248 -16.62 -23.37 -5.85
C ASN A 248 -18.11 -23.50 -6.16
N ALA A 249 -18.87 -24.13 -5.27
CA ALA A 249 -20.30 -24.40 -5.47
C ALA A 249 -21.14 -23.12 -5.57
N ARG A 250 -20.77 -22.06 -4.84
CA ARG A 250 -21.49 -20.78 -4.84
C ARG A 250 -21.10 -19.84 -5.98
N THR A 251 -19.93 -20.07 -6.60
CA THR A 251 -19.47 -19.19 -7.67
C THR A 251 -20.16 -19.51 -8.99
N GLN A 252 -20.73 -18.48 -9.61
CA GLN A 252 -21.33 -18.57 -10.94
C GLN A 252 -20.32 -18.10 -11.99
N PHE A 253 -20.16 -18.89 -13.05
CA PHE A 253 -19.25 -18.54 -14.15
C PHE A 253 -20.05 -18.03 -15.35
N VAL A 254 -19.61 -16.92 -15.92
CA VAL A 254 -20.20 -16.30 -17.08
C VAL A 254 -19.11 -15.98 -18.10
N GLU A 255 -19.34 -16.30 -19.35
CA GLU A 255 -18.45 -15.94 -20.46
C GLU A 255 -19.09 -14.87 -21.34
N ALA A 256 -18.28 -13.91 -21.77
CA ALA A 256 -18.66 -12.89 -22.71
C ALA A 256 -17.50 -12.67 -23.70
N GLY A 257 -17.59 -13.31 -24.88
CA GLY A 257 -16.48 -13.38 -25.81
C GLY A 257 -15.28 -14.09 -25.19
N ALA A 258 -14.12 -13.43 -25.18
CA ALA A 258 -12.91 -13.97 -24.56
C ALA A 258 -12.67 -13.41 -23.12
N VAL A 259 -13.70 -12.91 -22.46
CA VAL A 259 -13.67 -12.51 -21.05
C VAL A 259 -14.46 -13.53 -20.24
N LYS A 260 -13.83 -14.08 -19.20
CA LYS A 260 -14.47 -14.98 -18.24
C LYS A 260 -14.73 -14.23 -16.93
N MET A 261 -15.88 -14.46 -16.34
CA MET A 261 -16.31 -13.83 -15.08
C MET A 261 -16.58 -14.89 -14.03
N ALA A 262 -16.07 -14.69 -12.82
CA ALA A 262 -16.42 -15.45 -11.62
C ALA A 262 -17.23 -14.55 -10.69
N LEU A 263 -18.46 -14.93 -10.40
CA LEU A 263 -19.44 -14.16 -9.63
C LEU A 263 -19.76 -14.94 -8.35
N LEU A 264 -19.29 -14.47 -7.19
CA LEU A 264 -19.51 -15.09 -5.88
C LEU A 264 -20.43 -14.20 -5.02
N PRO A 265 -21.75 -14.37 -5.10
CA PRO A 265 -22.68 -13.62 -4.28
C PRO A 265 -22.65 -14.12 -2.83
N LYS A 266 -22.56 -13.19 -1.88
CA LYS A 266 -22.65 -13.46 -0.43
C LYS A 266 -23.15 -12.21 0.29
N LYS A 267 -23.80 -12.35 1.45
CA LYS A 267 -24.21 -11.23 2.28
C LYS A 267 -23.04 -10.68 3.08
N THR A 268 -22.70 -9.43 2.85
CA THR A 268 -21.59 -8.72 3.51
C THR A 268 -22.10 -7.64 4.44
N LEU A 269 -21.33 -7.31 5.47
CA LEU A 269 -21.61 -6.15 6.31
C LEU A 269 -21.47 -4.88 5.45
N GLY A 270 -22.48 -3.99 5.50
CA GLY A 270 -22.50 -2.80 4.65
C GLY A 270 -22.84 -3.07 3.17
N GLU A 271 -23.31 -4.29 2.83
CA GLU A 271 -23.64 -4.68 1.46
C GLU A 271 -22.49 -4.48 0.47
N THR A 272 -21.25 -4.62 0.97
CA THR A 272 -20.03 -4.37 0.19
C THR A 272 -19.86 -5.37 -0.96
N VAL A 273 -19.29 -4.87 -2.06
CA VAL A 273 -18.97 -5.66 -3.26
C VAL A 273 -17.57 -5.31 -3.73
N VAL A 274 -16.76 -6.32 -3.93
CA VAL A 274 -15.41 -6.21 -4.52
C VAL A 274 -15.48 -6.63 -5.98
N VAL A 275 -14.98 -5.78 -6.86
CA VAL A 275 -14.83 -6.05 -8.30
C VAL A 275 -13.36 -6.01 -8.65
N GLN A 276 -12.84 -7.07 -9.28
CA GLN A 276 -11.49 -7.08 -9.83
C GLN A 276 -11.51 -7.51 -11.29
N MET A 277 -10.71 -6.84 -12.11
CA MET A 277 -10.61 -7.06 -13.54
C MET A 277 -9.14 -7.18 -13.96
N ARG A 278 -8.84 -8.14 -14.81
CA ARG A 278 -7.52 -8.30 -15.44
C ARG A 278 -7.71 -8.51 -16.93
N PHE A 279 -7.28 -7.55 -17.72
CA PHE A 279 -7.30 -7.66 -19.17
C PHE A 279 -5.92 -8.08 -19.70
N LEU A 280 -5.94 -9.00 -20.65
CA LEU A 280 -4.73 -9.56 -21.25
C LEU A 280 -4.40 -8.78 -22.52
N ASN A 281 -3.36 -7.98 -22.46
CA ASN A 281 -2.95 -7.03 -23.49
C ASN A 281 -1.48 -7.16 -23.85
N GLY A 282 -1.14 -6.80 -25.09
CA GLY A 282 0.23 -6.75 -25.55
C GLY A 282 0.81 -8.10 -25.97
N ASN A 283 2.04 -8.04 -26.46
CA ASN A 283 2.86 -9.18 -26.83
C ASN A 283 4.32 -8.95 -26.38
N LEU A 284 5.23 -9.85 -26.74
CA LEU A 284 6.64 -9.76 -26.33
C LEU A 284 7.35 -8.47 -26.80
N LYS A 285 6.86 -7.81 -27.85
CA LYS A 285 7.40 -6.54 -28.33
C LYS A 285 6.80 -5.34 -27.61
N THR A 286 5.47 -5.31 -27.47
CA THR A 286 4.75 -4.18 -26.84
C THR A 286 4.87 -4.16 -25.32
N GLY A 287 5.22 -5.27 -24.69
CA GLY A 287 5.47 -5.37 -23.25
C GLY A 287 6.91 -5.02 -22.85
N ALA A 288 7.75 -4.62 -23.80
CA ALA A 288 9.18 -4.38 -23.56
C ALA A 288 9.50 -2.99 -22.93
N ASN A 289 8.48 -2.15 -22.69
CA ASN A 289 8.64 -0.84 -22.04
C ASN A 289 7.63 -0.72 -20.89
N ALA A 290 8.12 -0.84 -19.66
CA ALA A 290 7.28 -0.79 -18.48
C ALA A 290 6.73 0.62 -18.25
N ALA A 291 7.48 1.67 -18.58
CA ALA A 291 7.08 3.06 -18.38
C ALA A 291 5.81 3.40 -19.16
N VAL A 292 5.72 2.98 -20.44
CA VAL A 292 4.54 3.27 -21.26
C VAL A 292 3.29 2.58 -20.74
N SER A 293 3.40 1.32 -20.31
CA SER A 293 2.27 0.58 -19.72
C SER A 293 1.84 1.19 -18.39
N MET A 294 2.79 1.52 -17.53
CA MET A 294 2.57 2.13 -16.22
C MET A 294 1.86 3.49 -16.34
N LEU A 295 2.42 4.42 -17.13
CA LEU A 295 1.83 5.75 -17.28
C LEU A 295 0.51 5.71 -18.07
N SER A 296 0.37 4.85 -19.08
CA SER A 296 -0.91 4.67 -19.77
C SER A 296 -2.03 4.24 -18.80
N THR A 297 -1.74 3.29 -17.93
CA THR A 297 -2.70 2.82 -16.92
C THR A 297 -3.03 3.91 -15.91
N ALA A 298 -2.03 4.64 -15.41
CA ALA A 298 -2.23 5.73 -14.46
C ALA A 298 -2.95 6.95 -15.06
N MET A 299 -2.86 7.15 -16.37
CA MET A 299 -3.57 8.22 -17.08
C MET A 299 -5.06 7.95 -17.27
N LEU A 300 -5.51 6.70 -17.18
CA LEU A 300 -6.93 6.36 -17.43
C LEU A 300 -7.88 7.14 -16.51
N SER A 301 -7.55 7.28 -15.23
CA SER A 301 -8.35 8.03 -14.25
C SER A 301 -8.07 9.55 -14.26
N ARG A 302 -7.32 10.07 -15.24
CA ARG A 302 -6.96 11.50 -15.32
C ARG A 302 -7.88 12.31 -16.22
N GLY A 303 -8.97 11.74 -16.70
CA GLY A 303 -10.03 12.35 -17.50
C GLY A 303 -10.53 11.44 -18.59
N THR A 304 -11.82 11.54 -18.88
CA THR A 304 -12.51 10.92 -20.03
C THR A 304 -12.88 12.02 -21.02
N SER A 305 -13.53 11.65 -22.14
CA SER A 305 -14.07 12.65 -23.09
C SER A 305 -15.14 13.56 -22.46
N THR A 306 -15.77 13.13 -21.36
CA THR A 306 -16.91 13.81 -20.73
C THR A 306 -16.67 14.23 -19.29
N MET A 307 -15.61 13.76 -18.65
CA MET A 307 -15.30 14.04 -17.23
C MET A 307 -13.84 14.45 -17.08
N THR A 308 -13.62 15.49 -16.30
CA THR A 308 -12.31 15.88 -15.78
C THR A 308 -11.84 14.90 -14.70
N ARG A 309 -10.60 15.04 -14.24
CA ARG A 309 -10.05 14.27 -13.13
C ARG A 309 -10.83 14.50 -11.83
N ASP A 310 -11.13 15.76 -11.52
CA ASP A 310 -11.87 16.14 -10.31
C ASP A 310 -13.30 15.55 -10.33
N GLU A 311 -13.98 15.57 -11.47
CA GLU A 311 -15.30 14.97 -11.63
C GLU A 311 -15.28 13.43 -11.51
N ILE A 312 -14.19 12.79 -11.94
CA ILE A 312 -14.01 11.35 -11.74
C ILE A 312 -13.83 11.06 -10.25
N ASP A 313 -13.02 11.85 -9.54
CA ASP A 313 -12.77 11.69 -8.12
C ASP A 313 -14.04 11.92 -7.29
N ASP A 314 -14.80 12.97 -7.61
CA ASP A 314 -16.13 13.20 -7.02
C ASP A 314 -17.09 12.02 -7.27
N ALA A 315 -17.08 11.45 -8.48
CA ALA A 315 -17.92 10.30 -8.80
C ALA A 315 -17.49 9.04 -8.03
N PHE A 316 -16.20 8.82 -7.83
CA PHE A 316 -15.70 7.74 -6.96
C PHE A 316 -16.26 7.88 -5.54
N THR A 317 -16.19 9.09 -4.98
CA THR A 317 -16.71 9.39 -3.64
C THR A 317 -18.23 9.17 -3.57
N GLN A 318 -19.00 9.72 -4.52
CA GLN A 318 -20.46 9.58 -4.57
C GLN A 318 -20.93 8.13 -4.72
N LEU A 319 -20.17 7.32 -5.45
CA LEU A 319 -20.45 5.90 -5.68
C LEU A 319 -19.81 5.00 -4.61
N ARG A 320 -19.25 5.57 -3.55
CA ARG A 320 -18.48 4.82 -2.52
C ARG A 320 -17.47 3.86 -3.13
N MET A 321 -16.89 4.25 -4.25
CA MET A 321 -15.96 3.46 -5.03
C MET A 321 -14.53 3.71 -4.55
N GLU A 322 -13.89 2.70 -3.98
CA GLU A 322 -12.48 2.78 -3.57
C GLU A 322 -11.61 1.88 -4.41
N GLY A 323 -10.41 2.37 -4.76
CA GLY A 323 -9.43 1.61 -5.50
C GLY A 323 -9.17 2.20 -6.89
N SER A 324 -9.22 1.37 -7.92
CA SER A 324 -8.94 1.76 -9.30
C SER A 324 -10.03 1.26 -10.24
N PRO A 325 -10.10 1.72 -11.49
CA PRO A 325 -11.07 1.19 -12.46
C PRO A 325 -10.93 -0.32 -12.72
N PHE A 326 -9.79 -0.91 -12.37
CA PHE A 326 -9.53 -2.35 -12.54
C PHE A 326 -9.84 -3.17 -11.28
N ALA A 327 -9.80 -2.53 -10.12
CA ALA A 327 -9.99 -3.22 -8.85
C ALA A 327 -10.57 -2.22 -7.84
N PHE A 328 -11.83 -2.36 -7.49
CA PHE A 328 -12.53 -1.47 -6.58
C PHE A 328 -13.50 -2.21 -5.66
N THR A 329 -13.78 -1.56 -4.56
CA THR A 329 -14.86 -1.91 -3.64
C THR A 329 -15.93 -0.83 -3.72
N THR A 330 -17.20 -1.22 -3.66
CA THR A 330 -18.37 -0.35 -3.53
C THR A 330 -19.45 -1.09 -2.74
N ASP A 331 -20.66 -0.58 -2.66
CA ASP A 331 -21.80 -1.30 -2.10
C ASP A 331 -22.80 -1.73 -3.19
N ARG A 332 -23.77 -2.53 -2.79
CA ARG A 332 -24.81 -3.08 -3.68
C ARG A 332 -25.62 -2.00 -4.40
N GLU A 333 -25.94 -0.90 -3.71
CA GLU A 333 -26.75 0.21 -4.25
C GLU A 333 -26.02 0.91 -5.39
N HIS A 334 -24.72 1.14 -5.25
CA HIS A 334 -23.91 1.92 -6.18
C HIS A 334 -23.22 1.06 -7.26
N LEU A 335 -23.24 -0.27 -7.14
CA LEU A 335 -22.45 -1.19 -7.97
C LEU A 335 -22.66 -1.01 -9.48
N SER A 336 -23.92 -0.87 -9.94
CA SER A 336 -24.20 -0.72 -11.37
C SER A 336 -23.61 0.58 -11.94
N ALA A 337 -23.71 1.68 -11.18
CA ALA A 337 -23.14 2.97 -11.56
C ALA A 337 -21.59 2.95 -11.48
N ALA A 338 -21.01 2.30 -10.46
CA ALA A 338 -19.57 2.13 -10.33
C ALA A 338 -18.97 1.32 -11.49
N VAL A 339 -19.62 0.23 -11.91
CA VAL A 339 -19.25 -0.53 -13.12
C VAL A 339 -19.34 0.34 -14.37
N GLY A 340 -20.38 1.18 -14.48
CA GLY A 340 -20.52 2.15 -15.57
C GLY A 340 -19.38 3.15 -15.62
N LEU A 341 -19.03 3.74 -14.49
CA LEU A 341 -17.90 4.67 -14.36
C LEU A 341 -16.58 4.00 -14.70
N ALA A 342 -16.30 2.82 -14.13
CA ALA A 342 -15.10 2.05 -14.46
C ALA A 342 -15.01 1.76 -15.96
N GLY A 343 -16.12 1.38 -16.58
CA GLY A 343 -16.22 1.18 -18.02
C GLY A 343 -15.88 2.43 -18.83
N SER A 344 -16.42 3.59 -18.48
CA SER A 344 -16.09 4.87 -19.10
C SER A 344 -14.60 5.18 -19.01
N ILE A 345 -14.02 5.08 -17.81
CA ILE A 345 -12.59 5.34 -17.58
C ILE A 345 -11.71 4.40 -18.44
N LEU A 346 -12.04 3.11 -18.49
CA LEU A 346 -11.27 2.13 -19.23
C LEU A 346 -11.37 2.29 -20.76
N THR A 347 -12.49 2.79 -21.27
CA THR A 347 -12.79 2.75 -22.72
C THR A 347 -12.84 4.11 -23.40
N ASP A 348 -12.91 5.20 -22.63
CA ASP A 348 -13.07 6.56 -23.14
C ASP A 348 -12.06 7.56 -22.51
N ALA A 349 -10.86 7.11 -22.18
CA ALA A 349 -9.81 7.96 -21.60
C ALA A 349 -9.35 9.06 -22.58
N ALA A 350 -9.29 10.31 -22.11
CA ALA A 350 -8.96 11.49 -22.91
C ALA A 350 -7.47 11.81 -22.98
N PHE A 351 -6.68 11.40 -22.00
CA PHE A 351 -5.25 11.69 -21.89
C PHE A 351 -4.93 13.20 -22.00
N PRO A 352 -5.39 14.06 -21.06
CA PRO A 352 -5.08 15.47 -21.07
C PRO A 352 -3.58 15.71 -20.93
N GLU A 353 -3.02 16.64 -21.71
CA GLU A 353 -1.57 16.94 -21.73
C GLU A 353 -1.07 17.43 -20.37
N LYS A 354 -1.81 18.36 -19.73
CA LYS A 354 -1.47 18.89 -18.40
C LYS A 354 -1.39 17.78 -17.35
N GLU A 355 -2.31 16.83 -17.38
CA GLU A 355 -2.31 15.68 -16.46
C GLU A 355 -1.14 14.74 -16.73
N PHE A 356 -0.80 14.51 -18.00
CA PHE A 356 0.37 13.71 -18.38
C PHE A 356 1.67 14.33 -17.87
N GLU A 357 1.90 15.61 -18.11
CA GLU A 357 3.10 16.30 -17.65
C GLU A 357 3.20 16.30 -16.12
N THR A 358 2.08 16.50 -15.44
CA THR A 358 2.02 16.43 -13.98
C THR A 358 2.35 15.01 -13.47
N LEU A 359 1.73 13.97 -14.04
CA LEU A 359 1.97 12.59 -13.67
C LEU A 359 3.42 12.17 -13.95
N LYS A 360 3.95 12.51 -15.12
CA LYS A 360 5.34 12.22 -15.51
C LYS A 360 6.32 12.84 -14.52
N ARG A 361 6.13 14.11 -14.18
CA ARG A 361 6.95 14.81 -13.18
C ARG A 361 6.87 14.16 -11.80
N GLN A 362 5.67 13.86 -11.31
CA GLN A 362 5.45 13.17 -10.03
C GLN A 362 6.14 11.81 -9.99
N THR A 363 5.98 11.04 -11.06
CA THR A 363 6.60 9.71 -11.21
C THR A 363 8.13 9.80 -11.16
N LEU A 364 8.73 10.72 -11.91
CA LEU A 364 10.18 10.91 -11.91
C LEU A 364 10.72 11.33 -10.54
N VAL A 365 10.05 12.26 -9.87
CA VAL A 365 10.44 12.66 -8.50
C VAL A 365 10.33 11.48 -7.54
N GLY A 366 9.26 10.71 -7.59
CA GLY A 366 9.08 9.53 -6.74
C GLY A 366 10.13 8.43 -6.98
N LEU A 367 10.48 8.17 -8.25
CA LEU A 367 11.52 7.20 -8.62
C LEU A 367 12.90 7.67 -8.16
N ARG A 368 13.26 8.94 -8.41
CA ARG A 368 14.55 9.51 -8.04
C ARG A 368 14.73 9.59 -6.52
N ALA A 369 13.68 9.94 -5.78
CA ALA A 369 13.71 10.00 -4.32
C ALA A 369 14.09 8.65 -3.67
N LYS A 370 13.79 7.55 -4.35
CA LYS A 370 14.10 6.18 -3.89
C LYS A 370 15.38 5.61 -4.50
N SER A 371 16.00 6.28 -5.48
CA SER A 371 17.14 5.73 -6.22
C SER A 371 18.37 5.50 -5.36
N ASP A 372 18.54 6.28 -4.29
CA ASP A 372 19.65 6.16 -3.34
C ASP A 372 19.33 5.35 -2.08
N ASP A 373 18.12 4.80 -1.99
CA ASP A 373 17.74 3.93 -0.88
C ASP A 373 18.50 2.59 -0.95
N PRO A 374 19.11 2.12 0.17
CA PRO A 374 19.87 0.87 0.18
C PRO A 374 19.05 -0.34 -0.29
N GLY A 375 17.77 -0.40 0.05
CA GLY A 375 16.87 -1.47 -0.39
C GLY A 375 16.60 -1.43 -1.89
N THR A 376 16.47 -0.25 -2.47
CA THR A 376 16.31 -0.06 -3.92
C THR A 376 17.58 -0.48 -4.66
N LYS A 377 18.75 -0.02 -4.23
CA LYS A 377 20.04 -0.41 -4.82
C LYS A 377 20.32 -1.92 -4.72
N ALA A 378 19.98 -2.53 -3.58
CA ALA A 378 20.10 -3.98 -3.41
C ALA A 378 19.16 -4.76 -4.35
N ARG A 379 17.92 -4.29 -4.51
CA ARG A 379 16.93 -4.88 -5.42
C ARG A 379 17.37 -4.75 -6.88
N ASP A 380 17.85 -3.58 -7.29
CA ASP A 380 18.35 -3.33 -8.64
C ASP A 380 19.55 -4.23 -8.98
N ALA A 381 20.47 -4.40 -8.03
CA ALA A 381 21.60 -5.30 -8.20
C ALA A 381 21.16 -6.77 -8.35
N LEU A 382 20.18 -7.23 -7.57
CA LEU A 382 19.59 -8.56 -7.76
C LEU A 382 18.86 -8.67 -9.09
N THR A 383 18.11 -7.64 -9.47
CA THR A 383 17.38 -7.59 -10.74
C THR A 383 18.36 -7.73 -11.91
N GLU A 384 19.42 -6.95 -11.95
CA GLU A 384 20.40 -7.01 -13.02
C GLU A 384 21.15 -8.36 -13.03
N HIS A 385 21.56 -8.85 -11.85
CA HIS A 385 22.27 -10.13 -11.74
C HIS A 385 21.45 -11.32 -12.25
N PHE A 386 20.14 -11.33 -11.97
CA PHE A 386 19.23 -12.38 -12.40
C PHE A 386 18.55 -12.12 -13.76
N ASN A 387 18.83 -11.02 -14.42
CA ASN A 387 18.29 -10.75 -15.75
C ASN A 387 18.96 -11.66 -16.81
N THR A 388 18.22 -12.66 -17.25
CA THR A 388 18.68 -13.63 -18.27
C THR A 388 18.16 -13.31 -19.67
N TYR A 389 17.42 -12.22 -19.82
CA TYR A 389 16.87 -11.73 -21.09
C TYR A 389 17.53 -10.41 -21.49
N PRO A 390 17.72 -10.15 -22.81
CA PRO A 390 18.34 -8.92 -23.29
C PRO A 390 17.42 -7.69 -23.06
N LYS A 391 18.00 -6.50 -23.13
CA LYS A 391 17.23 -5.25 -23.15
C LYS A 391 16.24 -5.24 -24.31
N GLY A 392 15.02 -4.76 -24.06
CA GLY A 392 13.93 -4.76 -25.03
C GLY A 392 13.15 -6.07 -25.14
N ASP A 393 13.43 -7.08 -24.32
CA ASP A 393 12.59 -8.27 -24.18
C ASP A 393 11.56 -8.05 -23.06
N ALA A 394 10.29 -8.29 -23.33
CA ALA A 394 9.20 -8.11 -22.37
C ALA A 394 9.32 -8.97 -21.08
N ARG A 395 10.21 -9.95 -21.07
CA ARG A 395 10.51 -10.79 -19.91
C ARG A 395 11.64 -10.25 -19.06
N ARG A 396 12.33 -9.21 -19.50
CA ARG A 396 13.33 -8.52 -18.70
C ARG A 396 12.66 -7.60 -17.68
N THR A 397 13.14 -7.62 -16.45
CA THR A 397 12.75 -6.63 -15.43
C THR A 397 13.72 -5.46 -15.49
N GLU A 398 13.20 -4.22 -15.60
CA GLU A 398 14.02 -3.02 -15.63
C GLU A 398 14.51 -2.66 -14.22
N THR A 399 15.72 -2.12 -14.15
CA THR A 399 16.23 -1.47 -12.93
C THR A 399 15.58 -0.09 -12.75
N SER A 400 15.68 0.47 -11.55
CA SER A 400 15.17 1.82 -11.27
C SER A 400 15.76 2.88 -12.20
N ALA A 401 17.06 2.77 -12.53
CA ALA A 401 17.71 3.69 -13.45
C ALA A 401 17.19 3.56 -14.89
N GLU A 402 16.94 2.34 -15.37
CA GLU A 402 16.34 2.09 -16.67
C GLU A 402 14.91 2.63 -16.74
N LEU A 403 14.10 2.38 -15.72
CA LEU A 403 12.74 2.90 -15.64
C LEU A 403 12.69 4.42 -15.61
N ILE A 404 13.60 5.08 -14.87
CA ILE A 404 13.73 6.56 -14.86
C ILE A 404 14.01 7.06 -16.29
N ALA A 405 15.00 6.48 -16.99
CA ALA A 405 15.36 6.87 -18.34
C ALA A 405 14.19 6.67 -19.33
N GLU A 406 13.44 5.59 -19.20
CA GLU A 406 12.25 5.34 -20.00
C GLU A 406 11.15 6.36 -19.75
N VAL A 407 10.87 6.68 -18.48
CA VAL A 407 9.87 7.71 -18.13
C VAL A 407 10.31 9.09 -18.62
N GLU A 408 11.62 9.43 -18.54
CA GLU A 408 12.15 10.69 -19.10
C GLU A 408 11.93 10.82 -20.60
N ALA A 409 12.15 9.75 -21.34
CA ALA A 409 12.00 9.72 -22.79
C ALA A 409 10.53 9.65 -23.25
N LEU A 410 9.61 9.20 -22.39
CA LEU A 410 8.23 8.93 -22.73
C LEU A 410 7.47 10.20 -23.14
N THR A 411 6.74 10.13 -24.25
CA THR A 411 5.86 11.19 -24.74
C THR A 411 4.38 10.87 -24.51
N LEU A 412 3.53 11.89 -24.53
CA LEU A 412 2.07 11.71 -24.46
C LEU A 412 1.55 10.86 -25.64
N ASP A 413 2.17 10.99 -26.81
CA ASP A 413 1.78 10.22 -27.99
C ASP A 413 2.11 8.73 -27.85
N ASP A 414 3.19 8.38 -27.15
CA ASP A 414 3.50 6.98 -26.83
C ASP A 414 2.41 6.36 -25.96
N VAL A 415 1.99 7.10 -24.91
CA VAL A 415 0.92 6.70 -23.99
C VAL A 415 -0.42 6.56 -24.73
N ARG A 416 -0.78 7.54 -25.57
CA ARG A 416 -1.98 7.48 -26.41
C ARG A 416 -1.95 6.32 -27.41
N ASN A 417 -0.79 6.06 -28.03
CA ASN A 417 -0.61 4.97 -28.97
C ASN A 417 -0.72 3.62 -28.28
N TYR A 418 -0.15 3.47 -27.09
CA TYR A 418 -0.30 2.25 -26.30
C TYR A 418 -1.78 2.00 -26.00
N TRP A 419 -2.51 3.00 -25.49
CA TRP A 419 -3.93 2.85 -25.19
C TRP A 419 -4.76 2.56 -26.45
N ARG A 420 -4.49 3.26 -27.56
CA ARG A 420 -5.25 3.05 -28.81
C ARG A 420 -5.07 1.66 -29.39
N ASN A 421 -3.85 1.13 -29.38
CA ASN A 421 -3.49 -0.05 -30.16
C ASN A 421 -3.28 -1.30 -29.29
N VAL A 422 -2.75 -1.15 -28.08
CA VAL A 422 -2.35 -2.29 -27.24
C VAL A 422 -3.41 -2.59 -26.18
N PHE A 423 -3.89 -1.58 -25.46
CA PHE A 423 -4.88 -1.79 -24.42
C PHE A 423 -6.25 -2.19 -25.00
N GLY A 424 -6.94 -3.10 -24.32
CA GLY A 424 -8.29 -3.53 -24.69
C GLY A 424 -8.97 -4.32 -23.59
N THR A 425 -10.30 -4.31 -23.58
CA THR A 425 -11.19 -5.00 -22.62
C THR A 425 -11.87 -6.24 -23.22
N GLY A 426 -11.41 -6.69 -24.38
CA GLY A 426 -12.02 -7.81 -25.11
C GLY A 426 -11.52 -9.20 -24.71
N ARG A 427 -10.47 -9.30 -23.88
CA ARG A 427 -9.90 -10.56 -23.40
C ARG A 427 -9.44 -10.42 -21.97
N GLY A 428 -9.83 -11.31 -21.08
CA GLY A 428 -9.37 -11.26 -19.69
C GLY A 428 -10.29 -11.98 -18.72
N TYR A 429 -10.19 -11.57 -17.47
CA TYR A 429 -10.90 -12.18 -16.35
C TYR A 429 -11.47 -11.08 -15.45
N ILE A 430 -12.68 -11.31 -14.96
CA ILE A 430 -13.36 -10.45 -13.99
C ILE A 430 -13.82 -11.33 -12.83
N ALA A 431 -13.63 -10.87 -11.61
CA ALA A 431 -14.16 -11.52 -10.42
C ALA A 431 -14.97 -10.49 -9.61
N VAL A 432 -16.16 -10.89 -9.17
CA VAL A 432 -17.01 -10.08 -8.30
C VAL A 432 -17.38 -10.92 -7.08
N VAL A 433 -17.15 -10.36 -5.89
CA VAL A 433 -17.43 -11.01 -4.61
C VAL A 433 -18.17 -10.02 -3.70
N GLY A 434 -19.26 -10.44 -3.08
CA GLY A 434 -20.01 -9.60 -2.15
C GLY A 434 -21.54 -9.67 -2.31
N ASP A 435 -22.25 -8.65 -1.86
CA ASP A 435 -23.71 -8.61 -1.88
C ASP A 435 -24.25 -8.01 -3.18
N PHE A 436 -24.53 -8.82 -4.14
CA PHE A 436 -25.04 -8.37 -5.45
C PHE A 436 -25.95 -9.41 -6.11
N ASP A 437 -26.64 -8.98 -7.18
CA ASP A 437 -27.37 -9.87 -8.09
C ASP A 437 -26.46 -10.27 -9.25
N PRO A 438 -26.15 -11.57 -9.44
CA PRO A 438 -25.20 -12.02 -10.46
C PRO A 438 -25.65 -11.72 -11.90
N GLU A 439 -26.94 -11.81 -12.22
CA GLU A 439 -27.42 -11.56 -13.58
C GLU A 439 -27.33 -10.08 -13.93
N ALA A 440 -27.73 -9.21 -12.98
CA ALA A 440 -27.64 -7.77 -13.15
C ALA A 440 -26.20 -7.32 -13.37
N VAL A 441 -25.27 -7.76 -12.52
CA VAL A 441 -23.84 -7.40 -12.60
C VAL A 441 -23.19 -7.93 -13.87
N ALA A 442 -23.48 -9.16 -14.27
CA ALA A 442 -23.00 -9.69 -15.55
C ALA A 442 -23.51 -8.86 -16.74
N GLY A 443 -24.75 -8.40 -16.66
CA GLY A 443 -25.35 -7.49 -17.65
C GLY A 443 -24.63 -6.13 -17.70
N ASP A 444 -24.36 -5.53 -16.55
CA ASP A 444 -23.64 -4.25 -16.43
C ASP A 444 -22.22 -4.35 -16.98
N LEU A 445 -21.47 -5.36 -16.57
CA LEU A 445 -20.11 -5.60 -17.05
C LEU A 445 -20.05 -5.82 -18.57
N ARG A 446 -21.01 -6.56 -19.14
CA ARG A 446 -21.11 -6.72 -20.60
C ARG A 446 -21.37 -5.40 -21.31
N ARG A 447 -22.25 -4.56 -20.77
CA ARG A 447 -22.61 -3.27 -21.38
C ARG A 447 -21.50 -2.23 -21.25
N ALA A 448 -20.89 -2.12 -20.09
CA ALA A 448 -20.00 -1.03 -19.77
C ALA A 448 -18.51 -1.33 -20.06
N VAL A 449 -18.08 -2.59 -19.95
CA VAL A 449 -16.67 -2.95 -19.93
C VAL A 449 -16.28 -3.92 -21.04
N VAL A 450 -16.93 -5.08 -21.11
CA VAL A 450 -16.48 -6.21 -21.93
C VAL A 450 -16.54 -5.90 -23.42
N GLY A 451 -15.40 -5.98 -24.09
CA GLY A 451 -15.30 -5.77 -25.53
C GLY A 451 -15.61 -4.35 -26.03
N ARG A 452 -15.78 -3.40 -25.13
CA ARG A 452 -16.05 -1.98 -25.46
C ARG A 452 -14.86 -1.31 -26.12
N LYS A 453 -13.66 -1.74 -25.78
CA LYS A 453 -12.42 -1.33 -26.44
C LYS A 453 -11.61 -2.57 -26.84
N LEU A 454 -11.25 -2.63 -28.12
CA LEU A 454 -10.49 -3.76 -28.65
C LEU A 454 -9.02 -3.38 -28.87
N SER A 455 -8.13 -4.29 -28.51
CA SER A 455 -6.71 -4.21 -28.87
C SER A 455 -6.55 -4.60 -30.34
N THR A 456 -5.66 -3.90 -31.06
CA THR A 456 -5.22 -4.30 -32.41
C THR A 456 -4.03 -5.27 -32.36
N VAL A 457 -3.42 -5.42 -31.18
CA VAL A 457 -2.29 -6.31 -30.93
C VAL A 457 -2.78 -7.66 -30.44
N VAL A 458 -2.33 -8.73 -31.08
CA VAL A 458 -2.60 -10.09 -30.63
C VAL A 458 -1.85 -10.34 -29.33
N TYR A 459 -2.58 -10.78 -28.31
CA TYR A 459 -2.01 -11.09 -27.00
C TYR A 459 -1.06 -12.28 -27.08
N GLU A 460 0.13 -12.11 -26.48
CA GLU A 460 1.11 -13.16 -26.26
C GLU A 460 1.61 -13.09 -24.82
N ARG A 461 1.53 -14.21 -24.08
CA ARG A 461 1.97 -14.25 -22.68
C ARG A 461 3.48 -14.28 -22.58
N PRO A 462 4.14 -13.36 -21.85
CA PRO A 462 5.54 -13.50 -21.49
C PRO A 462 5.70 -14.64 -20.47
N VAL A 463 6.40 -15.71 -20.90
CA VAL A 463 6.69 -16.87 -20.03
C VAL A 463 8.17 -16.87 -19.67
N HIS A 464 8.46 -16.98 -18.37
CA HIS A 464 9.82 -16.99 -17.85
C HIS A 464 10.32 -18.42 -17.68
N GLU A 465 11.40 -18.73 -18.40
CA GLU A 465 12.09 -20.01 -18.27
C GLU A 465 13.26 -19.89 -17.29
N PHE A 466 13.44 -20.92 -16.46
CA PHE A 466 14.59 -21.01 -15.58
C PHE A 466 15.89 -21.09 -16.42
N LYS A 467 16.84 -20.25 -16.06
CA LYS A 467 18.23 -20.31 -16.52
C LYS A 467 19.13 -20.20 -15.31
N PRO A 468 20.11 -21.09 -15.15
CA PRO A 468 21.01 -21.04 -14.01
C PRO A 468 21.84 -19.76 -14.03
N VAL A 469 21.93 -19.10 -12.89
CA VAL A 469 22.77 -17.93 -12.67
C VAL A 469 23.77 -18.29 -11.56
N ALA A 470 25.04 -17.99 -11.76
CA ALA A 470 26.06 -18.24 -10.75
C ALA A 470 25.83 -17.41 -9.49
N SER A 471 26.06 -17.98 -8.31
CA SER A 471 26.01 -17.23 -7.06
C SER A 471 27.06 -16.12 -7.02
N ALA A 472 26.72 -15.00 -6.38
CA ALA A 472 27.60 -13.85 -6.25
C ALA A 472 27.48 -13.22 -4.86
N ARG A 473 28.47 -12.42 -4.49
CA ARG A 473 28.41 -11.52 -3.36
C ARG A 473 28.64 -10.10 -3.86
N ILE A 474 27.63 -9.24 -3.73
CA ILE A 474 27.63 -7.86 -4.22
C ILE A 474 27.57 -6.93 -3.02
N VAL A 475 28.48 -5.95 -2.99
CA VAL A 475 28.53 -4.94 -1.93
C VAL A 475 28.38 -3.56 -2.57
N ILE A 476 27.45 -2.78 -2.05
CA ILE A 476 27.09 -1.46 -2.58
C ILE A 476 27.26 -0.44 -1.48
N ASP A 477 28.03 0.62 -1.77
CA ASP A 477 28.18 1.75 -0.87
C ASP A 477 26.95 2.67 -1.01
N THR A 478 26.34 2.98 0.14
CA THR A 478 25.24 3.94 0.26
C THR A 478 25.57 4.95 1.36
N PRO A 479 26.43 5.94 1.04
CA PRO A 479 26.96 6.89 2.01
C PRO A 479 25.86 7.60 2.79
N GLU A 480 26.10 7.88 4.05
CA GLU A 480 25.25 8.65 4.98
C GLU A 480 23.86 8.07 5.28
N LYS A 481 23.56 6.87 4.81
CA LYS A 481 22.30 6.20 5.17
C LYS A 481 22.41 5.62 6.59
N GLU A 482 21.33 5.82 7.36
CA GLU A 482 21.25 5.30 8.73
C GLU A 482 20.92 3.80 8.78
N ASN A 483 20.27 3.29 7.74
CA ASN A 483 19.99 1.87 7.58
C ASN A 483 20.75 1.30 6.39
N GLY A 484 21.16 0.04 6.53
CA GLY A 484 21.62 -0.81 5.44
C GLY A 484 20.60 -1.90 5.15
N THR A 485 20.77 -2.55 4.01
CA THR A 485 19.91 -3.66 3.56
C THR A 485 20.79 -4.86 3.20
N LEU A 486 20.43 -6.01 3.75
CA LEU A 486 20.93 -7.32 3.36
C LEU A 486 19.82 -8.02 2.56
N MET A 487 20.11 -8.44 1.33
CA MET A 487 19.24 -9.29 0.52
C MET A 487 19.99 -10.52 0.06
N ALA A 488 19.28 -11.64 -0.03
CA ALA A 488 19.80 -12.86 -0.63
C ALA A 488 18.72 -13.50 -1.52
N ARG A 489 19.15 -14.10 -2.65
CA ARG A 489 18.21 -14.75 -3.58
C ARG A 489 18.85 -15.96 -4.25
N VAL A 490 18.02 -16.95 -4.52
CA VAL A 490 18.31 -18.09 -5.40
C VAL A 490 17.13 -18.27 -6.36
N ASP A 491 17.42 -18.43 -7.64
CA ASP A 491 16.43 -18.88 -8.62
C ASP A 491 16.46 -20.41 -8.72
N LEU A 492 15.30 -21.01 -8.95
CA LEU A 492 15.15 -22.47 -9.03
C LEU A 492 14.15 -22.87 -10.11
N PRO A 493 14.35 -24.05 -10.75
CA PRO A 493 13.36 -24.61 -11.65
C PRO A 493 12.17 -25.11 -10.81
N ALA A 494 11.15 -24.25 -10.70
CA ALA A 494 9.95 -24.56 -9.91
C ALA A 494 8.73 -23.83 -10.44
N ASN A 495 7.57 -24.47 -10.28
CA ASN A 495 6.24 -23.95 -10.62
C ASN A 495 5.27 -24.29 -9.48
N VAL A 496 4.20 -23.53 -9.35
CA VAL A 496 3.18 -23.74 -8.31
C VAL A 496 2.47 -25.09 -8.40
N ALA A 497 2.55 -25.79 -9.55
CA ALA A 497 1.95 -27.11 -9.79
C ALA A 497 2.93 -28.28 -9.58
N ASP A 498 4.18 -28.01 -9.25
CA ASP A 498 5.16 -29.07 -9.02
C ASP A 498 4.82 -29.87 -7.76
N ALA A 499 5.16 -31.14 -7.76
CA ALA A 499 4.85 -32.07 -6.67
C ALA A 499 5.44 -31.65 -5.31
N ASP A 500 6.53 -30.89 -5.31
CA ASP A 500 7.18 -30.37 -4.11
C ASP A 500 6.82 -28.91 -3.77
N ALA A 501 5.88 -28.28 -4.49
CA ALA A 501 5.44 -26.91 -4.23
C ALA A 501 4.97 -26.72 -2.78
N ALA A 502 4.21 -27.65 -2.24
CA ALA A 502 3.77 -27.63 -0.84
C ALA A 502 4.95 -27.65 0.14
N ALA A 503 5.97 -28.47 -0.14
CA ALA A 503 7.16 -28.56 0.69
C ALA A 503 8.01 -27.27 0.61
N LEU A 504 8.11 -26.65 -0.57
CA LEU A 504 8.81 -25.38 -0.76
C LEU A 504 8.13 -24.22 -0.02
N VAL A 505 6.80 -24.14 -0.08
CA VAL A 505 6.02 -23.11 0.64
C VAL A 505 6.14 -23.31 2.16
N THR A 506 6.10 -24.55 2.63
CA THR A 506 6.25 -24.86 4.06
C THR A 506 7.68 -24.60 4.55
N ALA A 507 8.69 -24.88 3.74
CA ALA A 507 10.08 -24.57 4.04
C ALA A 507 10.29 -23.04 4.20
N ASP A 508 9.75 -22.25 3.27
CA ASP A 508 9.77 -20.78 3.37
C ASP A 508 9.07 -20.31 4.64
N TRP A 509 7.89 -20.83 4.95
CA TRP A 509 7.13 -20.47 6.16
C TRP A 509 7.94 -20.67 7.45
N ILE A 510 8.65 -21.77 7.58
CA ILE A 510 9.52 -22.07 8.73
C ILE A 510 10.73 -21.16 8.78
N LEU A 511 11.35 -20.88 7.63
CA LEU A 511 12.59 -20.12 7.57
C LEU A 511 12.37 -18.63 7.81
N GLY A 512 11.40 -18.01 7.15
CA GLY A 512 11.20 -16.57 7.24
C GLY A 512 9.89 -16.03 6.66
N GLY A 513 9.08 -16.86 6.02
CA GLY A 513 7.87 -16.47 5.29
C GLY A 513 6.63 -16.29 6.16
N SER A 514 6.64 -16.75 7.43
CA SER A 514 5.51 -16.55 8.33
C SER A 514 5.39 -15.08 8.76
N THR A 515 4.16 -14.63 8.97
CA THR A 515 3.86 -13.26 9.47
C THR A 515 4.21 -13.08 10.95
N GLY A 516 4.52 -14.16 11.66
CA GLY A 516 4.85 -14.16 13.09
C GLY A 516 6.33 -13.90 13.38
N LEU A 517 6.62 -13.69 14.67
CA LEU A 517 7.99 -13.50 15.17
C LEU A 517 8.73 -14.82 15.44
N SER A 518 8.16 -15.97 15.11
CA SER A 518 8.63 -17.31 15.51
C SER A 518 9.41 -18.06 14.42
N ASN A 519 9.57 -17.49 13.21
CA ASN A 519 10.39 -18.13 12.17
C ASN A 519 11.90 -18.01 12.47
N ARG A 520 12.71 -18.89 11.88
CA ARG A 520 14.13 -19.03 12.19
C ARG A 520 14.94 -17.76 11.92
N ILE A 521 14.71 -17.11 10.77
CA ILE A 521 15.47 -15.90 10.36
C ILE A 521 15.16 -14.73 11.29
N VAL A 522 13.89 -14.47 11.59
CA VAL A 522 13.50 -13.40 12.53
C VAL A 522 14.01 -13.70 13.94
N THR A 523 13.85 -14.94 14.41
CA THR A 523 14.37 -15.36 15.73
C THR A 523 15.85 -15.15 15.83
N ARG A 524 16.63 -15.48 14.79
CA ARG A 524 18.09 -15.32 14.81
C ARG A 524 18.49 -13.84 14.74
N LEU A 525 18.06 -13.13 13.70
CA LEU A 525 18.56 -11.78 13.42
C LEU A 525 17.94 -10.70 14.32
N ARG A 526 16.68 -10.86 14.73
CA ARG A 526 15.96 -9.87 15.53
C ARG A 526 15.96 -10.19 17.03
N GLN A 527 15.47 -11.38 17.40
CA GLN A 527 15.22 -11.68 18.82
C GLN A 527 16.52 -12.03 19.57
N LYS A 528 17.37 -12.88 19.00
CA LYS A 528 18.59 -13.36 19.67
C LYS A 528 19.76 -12.40 19.56
N GLU A 529 19.97 -11.79 18.40
CA GLU A 529 21.16 -10.99 18.13
C GLU A 529 20.89 -9.48 18.00
N GLY A 530 19.64 -9.05 17.90
CA GLY A 530 19.27 -7.63 17.82
C GLY A 530 19.86 -6.88 16.63
N LEU A 531 20.18 -7.60 15.54
CA LEU A 531 20.87 -7.04 14.37
C LEU A 531 19.94 -6.35 13.39
N SER A 532 18.66 -6.76 13.37
CA SER A 532 17.68 -6.32 12.38
C SER A 532 16.39 -5.86 13.06
N TYR A 533 15.86 -4.73 12.60
CA TYR A 533 14.50 -4.31 12.95
C TYR A 533 13.43 -5.20 12.28
N GLY A 534 13.66 -5.57 11.02
CA GLY A 534 12.78 -6.43 10.25
C GLY A 534 13.55 -7.34 9.31
N ALA A 535 13.25 -8.63 9.38
CA ALA A 535 13.79 -9.66 8.50
C ALA A 535 12.69 -10.63 8.08
N GLY A 536 12.86 -11.28 6.95
CA GLY A 536 11.92 -12.28 6.47
C GLY A 536 12.37 -12.91 5.15
N SER A 537 11.60 -13.88 4.69
CA SER A 537 11.80 -14.51 3.38
C SER A 537 10.50 -14.63 2.61
N GLY A 538 10.62 -14.94 1.32
CA GLY A 538 9.47 -15.21 0.48
C GLY A 538 9.82 -16.09 -0.71
N ILE A 539 8.95 -17.06 -1.00
CA ILE A 539 9.06 -17.91 -2.17
C ILE A 539 8.07 -17.48 -3.24
N THR A 540 8.54 -17.39 -4.47
CA THR A 540 7.69 -17.15 -5.64
C THR A 540 7.71 -18.37 -6.53
N LEU A 541 6.55 -19.00 -6.68
CA LEU A 541 6.32 -20.10 -7.61
C LEU A 541 5.41 -19.59 -8.75
N PRO A 542 5.89 -19.49 -9.99
CA PRO A 542 5.09 -18.98 -11.09
C PRO A 542 3.95 -19.93 -11.46
N ARG A 543 2.87 -19.39 -11.98
CA ARG A 543 1.76 -20.19 -12.56
C ARG A 543 2.07 -20.63 -13.98
N PHE A 544 2.92 -19.88 -14.68
CA PHE A 544 3.35 -20.14 -16.06
C PHE A 544 4.87 -20.09 -16.15
N GLY A 545 5.45 -20.97 -16.94
CA GLY A 545 6.89 -21.18 -16.95
C GLY A 545 7.38 -21.94 -15.71
N ASN A 546 8.68 -21.95 -15.52
CA ASN A 546 9.32 -22.72 -14.44
C ASN A 546 10.40 -21.95 -13.70
N ARG A 547 10.40 -20.63 -13.76
CA ARG A 547 11.37 -19.79 -13.05
C ARG A 547 10.82 -19.33 -11.70
N GLY A 548 10.94 -20.18 -10.69
CA GLY A 548 10.70 -19.83 -9.30
C GLY A 548 11.92 -19.13 -8.68
N HIS A 549 11.72 -18.49 -7.54
CA HIS A 549 12.82 -17.98 -6.72
C HIS A 549 12.44 -17.93 -5.25
N TRP A 550 13.46 -18.02 -4.41
CA TRP A 550 13.36 -17.73 -2.99
C TRP A 550 14.28 -16.57 -2.62
N SER A 551 13.79 -15.65 -1.80
CA SER A 551 14.52 -14.46 -1.40
C SER A 551 14.41 -14.22 0.11
N VAL A 552 15.46 -13.64 0.68
CA VAL A 552 15.53 -13.18 2.06
C VAL A 552 15.86 -11.70 2.05
N GLY A 553 15.25 -10.94 2.96
CA GLY A 553 15.55 -9.53 3.17
C GLY A 553 15.70 -9.20 4.65
N ALA A 554 16.61 -8.29 4.99
CA ALA A 554 16.76 -7.76 6.34
C ALA A 554 17.19 -6.30 6.29
N ILE A 555 16.58 -5.45 7.14
CA ILE A 555 17.00 -4.08 7.37
C ILE A 555 17.88 -4.07 8.60
N VAL A 556 19.07 -3.52 8.49
CA VAL A 556 20.10 -3.56 9.53
C VAL A 556 20.80 -2.21 9.66
N ALA A 557 21.33 -1.90 10.83
CA ALA A 557 22.23 -0.76 10.96
C ALA A 557 23.54 -1.02 10.16
N PRO A 558 24.16 -0.02 9.51
CA PRO A 558 25.34 -0.21 8.65
C PRO A 558 26.47 -0.98 9.34
N GLN A 559 26.76 -0.69 10.60
CA GLN A 559 27.78 -1.38 11.39
C GLN A 559 27.48 -2.87 11.63
N ASN A 560 26.23 -3.29 11.51
CA ASN A 560 25.78 -4.68 11.76
C ASN A 560 25.63 -5.51 10.48
N VAL A 561 25.68 -4.90 9.29
CA VAL A 561 25.35 -5.58 8.02
C VAL A 561 26.19 -6.82 7.75
N ARG A 562 27.47 -6.80 8.12
CA ARG A 562 28.37 -7.96 7.97
C ARG A 562 28.06 -9.08 8.96
N GLN A 563 27.76 -8.71 10.20
CA GLN A 563 27.35 -9.68 11.21
C GLN A 563 26.01 -10.32 10.82
N ALA A 564 25.08 -9.53 10.32
CA ALA A 564 23.78 -10.03 9.85
C ALA A 564 23.94 -11.00 8.66
N GLU A 565 24.84 -10.72 7.70
CA GLU A 565 25.17 -11.66 6.62
C GLU A 565 25.74 -12.97 7.18
N ALA A 566 26.70 -12.89 8.09
CA ALA A 566 27.32 -14.07 8.69
C ALA A 566 26.29 -14.91 9.47
N SER A 567 25.44 -14.26 10.27
CA SER A 567 24.39 -14.92 11.04
C SER A 567 23.30 -15.53 10.15
N LEU A 568 22.92 -14.86 9.06
CA LEU A 568 21.99 -15.41 8.07
C LEU A 568 22.59 -16.65 7.39
N ARG A 569 23.83 -16.57 6.92
CA ARG A 569 24.53 -17.71 6.29
C ARG A 569 24.65 -18.90 7.24
N ASP A 570 25.00 -18.65 8.50
CA ASP A 570 25.08 -19.69 9.53
C ASP A 570 23.71 -20.34 9.77
N GLU A 571 22.65 -19.55 9.94
CA GLU A 571 21.31 -20.09 10.16
C GLU A 571 20.82 -20.93 8.97
N LEU A 572 21.04 -20.46 7.74
CA LEU A 572 20.70 -21.19 6.53
C LEU A 572 21.51 -22.49 6.39
N ALA A 573 22.82 -22.42 6.66
CA ALA A 573 23.69 -23.60 6.65
C ALA A 573 23.26 -24.65 7.71
N ARG A 574 22.86 -24.20 8.89
CA ARG A 574 22.30 -25.05 9.94
C ARG A 574 20.97 -25.67 9.50
N ALA A 575 20.07 -24.88 8.91
CA ALA A 575 18.80 -25.40 8.40
C ALA A 575 19.03 -26.50 7.34
N VAL A 576 20.01 -26.31 6.45
CA VAL A 576 20.38 -27.32 5.43
C VAL A 576 21.01 -28.57 6.06
N LYS A 577 21.88 -28.41 7.07
CA LYS A 577 22.61 -29.51 7.71
C LYS A 577 21.75 -30.29 8.69
N ASP A 578 21.12 -29.59 9.62
CA ASP A 578 20.44 -30.20 10.77
C ASP A 578 18.95 -30.48 10.46
N GLY A 579 18.38 -29.76 9.48
CA GLY A 579 16.97 -29.88 9.12
C GLY A 579 16.03 -29.20 10.11
N ILE A 580 14.75 -29.57 10.03
CA ILE A 580 13.68 -29.14 10.93
C ILE A 580 13.28 -30.26 11.89
N THR A 581 12.66 -29.91 12.99
CA THR A 581 12.06 -30.84 13.95
C THR A 581 10.62 -31.20 13.58
N GLU A 582 10.10 -32.30 14.13
CA GLU A 582 8.68 -32.66 14.01
C GLU A 582 7.76 -31.59 14.61
N GLN A 583 8.20 -30.90 15.67
CA GLN A 583 7.45 -29.81 16.28
C GLN A 583 7.34 -28.61 15.34
N GLU A 584 8.45 -28.17 14.74
CA GLU A 584 8.45 -27.07 13.76
C GLU A 584 7.54 -27.37 12.56
N LEU A 585 7.56 -28.62 12.09
CA LEU A 585 6.67 -29.05 11.02
C LEU A 585 5.20 -28.99 11.44
N ALA A 586 4.87 -29.49 12.62
CA ALA A 586 3.49 -29.49 13.12
C ALA A 586 2.95 -28.06 13.31
N GLU A 587 3.77 -27.16 13.86
CA GLU A 587 3.44 -25.74 14.03
C GLU A 587 3.27 -25.04 12.67
N ALA A 588 4.17 -25.29 11.72
CA ALA A 588 4.12 -24.71 10.38
C ALA A 588 2.87 -25.15 9.60
N LYS A 589 2.54 -26.44 9.62
CA LYS A 589 1.32 -26.96 8.98
C LYS A 589 0.07 -26.25 9.50
N ARG A 590 -0.09 -26.22 10.83
CA ARG A 590 -1.23 -25.56 11.46
C ARG A 590 -1.28 -24.07 11.09
N GLY A 591 -0.20 -23.33 11.33
CA GLY A 591 -0.15 -21.89 11.10
C GLY A 591 -0.35 -21.53 9.62
N LEU A 592 0.23 -22.30 8.68
CA LEU A 592 0.06 -22.05 7.25
C LEU A 592 -1.38 -22.33 6.77
N ILE A 593 -2.02 -23.39 7.26
CA ILE A 593 -3.41 -23.70 6.91
C ILE A 593 -4.37 -22.66 7.51
N GLU A 594 -4.18 -22.28 8.77
CA GLU A 594 -4.96 -21.22 9.41
C GLU A 594 -4.79 -19.89 8.67
N TYR A 595 -3.57 -19.50 8.34
CA TYR A 595 -3.30 -18.30 7.54
C TYR A 595 -4.02 -18.32 6.19
N ARG A 596 -4.01 -19.45 5.49
CA ARG A 596 -4.73 -19.62 4.22
C ARG A 596 -6.26 -19.51 4.40
N ALA A 597 -6.79 -20.06 5.50
CA ALA A 597 -8.22 -19.95 5.82
C ALA A 597 -8.64 -18.51 6.14
N VAL A 598 -7.85 -17.78 6.93
CA VAL A 598 -8.09 -16.36 7.23
C VAL A 598 -8.06 -15.52 5.95
N ASN A 599 -7.10 -15.75 5.05
CA ASN A 599 -7.05 -15.05 3.77
C ASN A 599 -8.26 -15.32 2.87
N ARG A 600 -8.85 -16.53 2.94
CA ARG A 600 -10.10 -16.84 2.21
C ARG A 600 -11.34 -16.13 2.77
N ALA A 601 -11.27 -15.60 3.98
CA ALA A 601 -12.35 -14.75 4.51
C ALA A 601 -12.37 -13.35 3.90
N GLN A 602 -11.29 -12.93 3.25
CA GLN A 602 -11.14 -11.60 2.65
C GLN A 602 -11.70 -11.58 1.22
N ASP A 603 -12.68 -10.74 0.94
CA ASP A 603 -13.34 -10.66 -0.38
C ASP A 603 -12.39 -10.28 -1.51
N GLY A 604 -11.44 -9.36 -1.24
CA GLY A 604 -10.40 -9.02 -2.19
C GLY A 604 -9.47 -10.19 -2.54
N THR A 605 -9.14 -11.03 -1.56
CA THR A 605 -8.36 -12.26 -1.77
C THR A 605 -9.15 -13.31 -2.58
N LEU A 606 -10.43 -13.46 -2.31
CA LEU A 606 -11.31 -14.35 -3.09
C LEU A 606 -11.37 -13.91 -4.55
N ALA A 607 -11.62 -12.62 -4.80
CA ALA A 607 -11.66 -12.06 -6.16
C ALA A 607 -10.33 -12.23 -6.91
N GLY A 608 -9.20 -11.86 -6.27
CA GLY A 608 -7.88 -12.01 -6.87
C GLY A 608 -7.50 -13.47 -7.14
N SER A 609 -7.89 -14.39 -6.25
CA SER A 609 -7.68 -15.83 -6.43
C SER A 609 -8.48 -16.36 -7.60
N TRP A 610 -9.74 -15.96 -7.75
CA TRP A 610 -10.56 -16.36 -8.91
C TRP A 610 -9.95 -15.92 -10.23
N ILE A 611 -9.46 -14.67 -10.33
CA ILE A 611 -8.74 -14.21 -11.53
C ILE A 611 -7.54 -15.10 -11.82
N ASN A 612 -6.75 -15.43 -10.79
CA ASN A 612 -5.56 -16.26 -10.93
C ASN A 612 -5.89 -17.70 -11.34
N PHE A 613 -6.97 -18.27 -10.79
CA PHE A 613 -7.41 -19.62 -11.13
C PHE A 613 -8.00 -19.68 -12.53
N MET A 614 -8.90 -18.77 -12.89
CA MET A 614 -9.44 -18.72 -14.25
C MET A 614 -8.34 -18.57 -15.30
N GLU A 615 -7.33 -17.73 -15.03
CA GLU A 615 -6.19 -17.51 -15.92
C GLU A 615 -5.36 -18.78 -16.14
N SER A 616 -5.25 -19.64 -15.12
CA SER A 616 -4.48 -20.89 -15.16
C SER A 616 -5.33 -22.15 -15.42
N GLY A 617 -6.63 -21.96 -15.70
CA GLY A 617 -7.54 -23.08 -15.93
C GLY A 617 -7.81 -23.95 -14.69
N ARG A 618 -7.81 -23.30 -13.50
CA ARG A 618 -7.98 -23.93 -12.18
C ARG A 618 -9.20 -23.35 -11.47
N ASP A 619 -9.51 -23.94 -10.31
CA ASP A 619 -10.50 -23.46 -9.34
C ASP A 619 -9.96 -23.64 -7.91
N TRP A 620 -10.80 -23.50 -6.91
CA TRP A 620 -10.43 -23.63 -5.51
C TRP A 620 -10.03 -25.05 -5.10
N SER A 621 -10.36 -26.08 -5.89
CA SER A 621 -9.86 -27.45 -5.66
C SER A 621 -8.33 -27.48 -5.67
N PHE A 622 -7.68 -26.68 -6.51
CA PHE A 622 -6.22 -26.53 -6.48
C PHE A 622 -5.69 -26.01 -5.14
N SER A 623 -6.40 -25.06 -4.51
CA SER A 623 -6.05 -24.57 -3.17
C SER A 623 -6.26 -25.65 -2.10
N LYS A 624 -7.33 -26.42 -2.22
CA LYS A 624 -7.65 -27.56 -1.33
C LYS A 624 -6.58 -28.64 -1.45
N ASP A 625 -6.22 -29.02 -2.67
CA ASP A 625 -5.17 -30.01 -2.92
C ASP A 625 -3.81 -29.57 -2.33
N MET A 626 -3.50 -28.29 -2.42
CA MET A 626 -2.30 -27.72 -1.78
C MET A 626 -2.33 -27.88 -0.26
N GLU A 627 -3.47 -27.64 0.40
CA GLU A 627 -3.62 -27.82 1.85
C GLU A 627 -3.51 -29.29 2.24
N VAL A 628 -4.16 -30.17 1.50
CA VAL A 628 -4.02 -31.64 1.69
C VAL A 628 -2.57 -32.09 1.49
N ALA A 629 -1.86 -31.50 0.52
CA ALA A 629 -0.44 -31.80 0.33
C ALA A 629 0.40 -31.32 1.51
N ILE A 630 0.14 -30.09 2.04
CA ILE A 630 0.81 -29.56 3.23
C ILE A 630 0.59 -30.48 4.44
N GLU A 631 -0.63 -30.95 4.68
CA GLU A 631 -0.95 -31.88 5.79
C GLU A 631 -0.18 -33.19 5.72
N LYS A 632 0.07 -33.71 4.52
CA LYS A 632 0.78 -34.99 4.29
C LYS A 632 2.31 -34.86 4.34
N LEU A 633 2.89 -33.66 4.35
CA LEU A 633 4.33 -33.48 4.38
C LEU A 633 4.99 -34.18 5.56
N THR A 634 6.16 -34.72 5.32
CA THR A 634 7.07 -35.24 6.35
C THR A 634 8.25 -34.29 6.55
N VAL A 635 8.97 -34.42 7.68
CA VAL A 635 10.24 -33.70 7.90
C VAL A 635 11.23 -33.95 6.76
N LYS A 636 11.23 -35.15 6.18
CA LYS A 636 12.10 -35.49 5.03
C LYS A 636 11.78 -34.64 3.81
N ASP A 637 10.50 -34.41 3.51
CA ASP A 637 10.07 -33.64 2.34
C ASP A 637 10.45 -32.17 2.48
N VAL A 638 10.17 -31.57 3.65
CA VAL A 638 10.51 -30.18 3.93
C VAL A 638 12.02 -29.97 4.00
N ASN A 639 12.78 -30.92 4.56
CA ASN A 639 14.24 -30.86 4.54
C ASN A 639 14.83 -30.98 3.12
N ALA A 640 14.18 -31.72 2.23
CA ALA A 640 14.57 -31.74 0.82
C ALA A 640 14.33 -30.37 0.15
N ALA A 641 13.21 -29.71 0.44
CA ALA A 641 12.89 -28.37 -0.03
C ALA A 641 13.90 -27.32 0.52
N ILE A 642 14.21 -27.36 1.83
CA ILE A 642 15.21 -26.48 2.46
C ILE A 642 16.57 -26.59 1.74
N ARG A 643 17.03 -27.81 1.42
CA ARG A 643 18.28 -28.00 0.67
C ARG A 643 18.26 -27.44 -0.74
N ARG A 644 17.07 -27.26 -1.34
CA ARG A 644 16.93 -26.59 -2.65
C ARG A 644 17.02 -25.08 -2.56
N ILE A 645 16.41 -24.47 -1.54
CA ILE A 645 16.24 -23.00 -1.46
C ILE A 645 17.26 -22.33 -0.55
N ALA A 646 17.71 -22.98 0.51
CA ALA A 646 18.43 -22.33 1.60
C ALA A 646 19.94 -22.61 1.61
N ASP A 647 20.51 -23.24 0.58
CA ASP A 647 21.95 -23.47 0.47
C ASP A 647 22.71 -22.14 0.24
N PRO A 648 23.43 -21.59 1.24
CA PRO A 648 24.08 -20.28 1.11
C PRO A 648 25.13 -20.22 0.00
N SER A 649 25.68 -21.36 -0.42
CA SER A 649 26.69 -21.44 -1.50
C SER A 649 26.09 -21.19 -2.89
N LYS A 650 24.78 -21.38 -3.04
CA LYS A 650 24.03 -21.21 -4.29
C LYS A 650 23.34 -19.86 -4.39
N MET A 651 23.29 -19.11 -3.30
CA MET A 651 22.57 -17.84 -3.24
C MET A 651 23.47 -16.66 -3.64
N THR A 652 22.88 -15.67 -4.29
CA THR A 652 23.49 -14.35 -4.45
C THR A 652 23.11 -13.49 -3.26
N PHE A 653 24.12 -12.90 -2.61
CA PHE A 653 23.96 -11.99 -1.50
C PHE A 653 24.28 -10.56 -1.93
N VAL A 654 23.45 -9.62 -1.56
CA VAL A 654 23.66 -8.19 -1.80
C VAL A 654 23.61 -7.46 -0.46
N LEU A 655 24.64 -6.68 -0.20
CA LEU A 655 24.78 -5.81 0.96
C LEU A 655 24.84 -4.37 0.47
N ALA A 656 23.87 -3.56 0.82
CA ALA A 656 23.86 -2.13 0.54
C ALA A 656 23.84 -1.37 1.87
N ALA A 657 24.90 -0.62 2.18
CA ALA A 657 25.05 0.11 3.44
C ALA A 657 26.09 1.22 3.32
N ASP A 658 26.10 2.16 4.27
CA ASP A 658 27.22 3.08 4.44
C ASP A 658 28.48 2.31 4.87
N LEU A 659 29.42 2.14 3.94
CA LEU A 659 30.63 1.38 4.16
C LEU A 659 31.62 2.10 5.08
N ALA A 660 31.55 3.43 5.21
CA ALA A 660 32.38 4.20 6.15
C ALA A 660 31.94 3.90 7.58
N LYS A 661 30.65 4.02 7.90
CA LYS A 661 30.08 3.64 9.21
C LYS A 661 30.33 2.17 9.55
N ALA A 662 30.28 1.29 8.56
CA ALA A 662 30.57 -0.13 8.76
C ALA A 662 32.04 -0.40 9.11
N ARG A 663 33.00 0.40 8.59
CA ARG A 663 34.45 0.30 8.89
C ARG A 663 34.80 0.88 10.25
N GLU A 664 34.22 2.02 10.64
CA GLU A 664 34.42 2.65 11.95
C GLU A 664 34.11 1.68 13.10
N ALA A 665 33.15 0.79 12.90
CA ALA A 665 32.85 -0.30 13.84
C ALA A 665 33.91 -1.45 13.86
N GLY A 666 35.08 -1.27 13.24
CA GLY A 666 36.16 -2.25 13.21
C GLY A 666 36.00 -3.41 12.24
N LYS A 667 35.12 -3.28 11.25
CA LYS A 667 34.71 -4.34 10.30
C LYS A 667 35.04 -3.94 8.86
N ASP A 668 36.23 -4.25 8.38
CA ASP A 668 36.70 -3.96 7.00
C ASP A 668 35.97 -4.84 5.96
N PHE A 669 35.25 -4.20 5.01
CA PHE A 669 34.50 -4.85 3.93
C PHE A 669 35.38 -5.31 2.74
N SER A 670 36.61 -4.83 2.63
CA SER A 670 37.46 -5.07 1.47
C SER A 670 38.13 -6.45 1.45
N LYS A 671 38.02 -7.21 2.52
CA LYS A 671 38.70 -8.51 2.68
C LYS A 671 37.67 -9.63 2.84
N GLN A 672 37.09 -10.05 1.76
CA GLN A 672 36.62 -11.43 1.48
C GLN A 672 35.98 -11.55 0.12
#